data_8cdc0926ca539d9a70891c295730f36c
#
_entry.id   8cdc0926ca539d9a70891c295730f36c
#
_cell.length_a   1.000
_cell.length_b   1.000
_cell.length_c   1.000
_cell.angle_alpha   90.00
_cell.angle_beta   90.00
_cell.angle_gamma   90.00
#
_symmetry.space_group_name_H-M   'P 1'
#
loop_
_entity.id
_entity.type
_entity.pdbx_description
1 polymer ?
#
loop_
_entity_poly.entity_id
_entity_poly.type
_entity_poly.pdbx_seq_one_letter_code
_entity_poly.pdbx_strand_id
1 'polypeptide(L)'
;IARVHGIPLWCYYVNRGQGIVSYGAQDKDHPIMEFYPAHTAYQNVGRTGFRTFIRTQSGTYEPFRKAHEKQTFTVAPNTIVVTDHDEANGFETKVRYCLLPNAPIGALLRVVTIQNLTRNTQEIEVLDGMPALVPYGVNDWTLKHMTQTGKAWMKVEAVGNAAFFHVNASMADTSEVEEIHGGNFSFAVDDDGQPLTPICDPRAVFGYDTALDQAVIFRDGGLEKLRRQKQVWQNQFPCSFYALRRTLEPNQKCSLFEMYGYVEERADLVQYCREPIGPQLFADAFREARVLTDTIGKRVETHTANPIFDAYCSYTYLDNCLRGGFPLLLGGKQVFYAFSRKHGDLERDYNYFTVKPEYYSQGNGNFRDINQNRRCDVSLSPFVGRSNIDLFFDLLQLDGYNPLQIEPETFVLAQEEQSALAQDCPVIHGLSGVLSSGFSAGQLWRALERNAASPKERELTFAKIIAAAKKQIHASFGEGYWSDHWSYDLDLIEDYLTVWPDREEKLLCDETLTWYPARAGITERCARYRETPNGLRQYNATYPLENSTAGTVEVDAQGNPLRSCLMEKLVLLCAIKYATLDAYAMGIEMEGGKPGWYDALNGLPGLFGSSMAESCELARLLEYTISALERLPHPFAMHREIRALVDELSKITKQEKEPFAYGEKLEFWNARNDCREAYRRSAYRGFSGETAIMEAQTLLPTLENWLQVVRAGIAQAQGMGEVMPTYFYYDVAYRKADGKPIPVHFMQRQTPDFLEGTVRRLKLNDDTATKEALCRSVRGSALYDRELKMYRVNTSLSDASFELGRAVAFTPGSLENESNWL
;
A
#
# COMPACT_ATOMS: atom_id res chain seq x y z
N ILE A 1 -10.31 -8.44 -5.91
CA ILE A 1 -9.68 -8.13 -7.22
C ILE A 1 -10.71 -8.33 -8.32
N ALA A 2 -10.81 -7.37 -9.26
CA ALA A 2 -11.84 -7.37 -10.32
C ALA A 2 -11.30 -7.76 -11.71
N ARG A 3 -10.09 -8.30 -11.84
CA ARG A 3 -9.29 -8.46 -13.06
C ARG A 3 -8.87 -7.12 -13.68
N VAL A 4 -7.96 -7.16 -14.66
CA VAL A 4 -7.42 -5.95 -15.31
C VAL A 4 -8.48 -5.17 -16.10
N HIS A 5 -9.51 -5.85 -16.61
CA HIS A 5 -10.65 -5.25 -17.32
C HIS A 5 -11.91 -5.15 -16.44
N GLY A 6 -11.74 -5.04 -15.13
CA GLY A 6 -12.82 -4.81 -14.18
C GLY A 6 -12.54 -3.62 -13.30
N ILE A 7 -13.59 -3.01 -12.77
CA ILE A 7 -13.48 -1.86 -11.87
C ILE A 7 -13.41 -2.38 -10.42
N PRO A 8 -12.31 -2.16 -9.70
CA PRO A 8 -12.17 -2.64 -8.33
C PRO A 8 -12.93 -1.77 -7.34
N LEU A 9 -13.34 -2.39 -6.24
CA LEU A 9 -13.79 -1.73 -5.02
C LEU A 9 -12.88 -2.14 -3.86
N TRP A 10 -12.65 -1.25 -2.91
CA TRP A 10 -12.09 -1.62 -1.62
C TRP A 10 -13.20 -2.16 -0.71
N CYS A 11 -12.85 -3.10 0.19
CA CYS A 11 -13.82 -3.74 1.07
C CYS A 11 -13.15 -4.22 2.36
N TYR A 12 -13.77 -3.88 3.50
CA TYR A 12 -13.36 -4.35 4.82
C TYR A 12 -14.43 -5.25 5.43
N TYR A 13 -13.98 -6.23 6.20
CA TYR A 13 -14.85 -7.18 6.87
C TYR A 13 -14.40 -7.46 8.30
N VAL A 14 -15.35 -7.92 9.11
CA VAL A 14 -15.12 -8.45 10.45
C VAL A 14 -15.83 -9.79 10.61
N ASN A 15 -15.44 -10.58 11.60
CA ASN A 15 -16.05 -11.88 11.87
C ASN A 15 -17.33 -11.77 12.72
N ARG A 16 -18.17 -10.78 12.47
CA ARG A 16 -19.44 -10.51 13.16
C ARG A 16 -20.51 -10.09 12.15
N GLY A 17 -21.76 -10.23 12.56
CA GLY A 17 -22.89 -9.90 11.69
C GLY A 17 -22.81 -10.64 10.35
N GLN A 18 -23.07 -9.96 9.26
CA GLN A 18 -22.91 -10.51 7.92
C GLN A 18 -21.56 -10.21 7.28
N GLY A 19 -20.56 -9.83 8.10
CA GLY A 19 -19.16 -9.74 7.73
C GLY A 19 -18.74 -8.38 7.21
N ILE A 20 -19.34 -7.85 6.15
CA ILE A 20 -18.93 -6.58 5.54
C ILE A 20 -19.28 -5.40 6.44
N VAL A 21 -18.28 -4.55 6.69
CA VAL A 21 -18.42 -3.37 7.58
C VAL A 21 -18.22 -2.05 6.87
N SER A 22 -17.51 -2.06 5.74
CA SER A 22 -17.29 -0.88 4.91
C SER A 22 -16.79 -1.29 3.53
N TYR A 23 -17.21 -0.60 2.49
CA TYR A 23 -16.69 -0.78 1.12
C TYR A 23 -17.05 0.44 0.27
N GLY A 24 -16.30 0.63 -0.81
CA GLY A 24 -16.52 1.76 -1.70
C GLY A 24 -15.57 1.74 -2.92
N ALA A 25 -15.61 2.79 -3.70
CA ALA A 25 -14.71 3.04 -4.81
C ALA A 25 -13.52 3.88 -4.35
N GLN A 26 -12.44 3.90 -5.09
CA GLN A 26 -11.27 4.77 -4.98
C GLN A 26 -10.59 4.78 -3.59
N ASP A 27 -11.20 5.39 -2.59
CA ASP A 27 -10.68 5.59 -1.24
C ASP A 27 -11.81 5.71 -0.21
N LYS A 28 -11.48 5.95 1.07
CA LYS A 28 -12.47 6.08 2.14
C LYS A 28 -13.44 7.27 2.00
N ASP A 29 -13.07 8.26 1.18
CA ASP A 29 -13.93 9.42 0.88
C ASP A 29 -14.99 9.14 -0.20
N HIS A 30 -14.96 7.94 -0.79
CA HIS A 30 -15.94 7.49 -1.78
C HIS A 30 -16.62 6.17 -1.33
N PRO A 31 -17.20 6.13 -0.11
CA PRO A 31 -17.82 4.93 0.42
C PRO A 31 -19.18 4.64 -0.25
N ILE A 32 -19.52 3.36 -0.34
CA ILE A 32 -20.89 2.88 -0.55
C ILE A 32 -21.49 2.51 0.81
N MET A 33 -20.71 1.85 1.67
CA MET A 33 -20.98 1.66 3.09
C MET A 33 -19.93 2.44 3.89
N GLU A 34 -20.38 3.33 4.78
CA GLU A 34 -19.52 4.26 5.53
C GLU A 34 -18.35 3.58 6.21
N PHE A 35 -17.19 4.25 6.18
CA PHE A 35 -15.98 3.76 6.84
C PHE A 35 -16.00 4.05 8.34
N TYR A 36 -15.75 3.04 9.16
CA TYR A 36 -15.57 3.16 10.60
C TYR A 36 -14.28 2.49 11.05
N PRO A 37 -13.53 3.08 12.02
CA PRO A 37 -12.42 2.41 12.68
C PRO A 37 -12.83 1.06 13.30
N ALA A 38 -11.89 0.13 13.45
CA ALA A 38 -12.15 -1.26 13.79
C ALA A 38 -13.12 -1.47 14.95
N HIS A 39 -12.89 -0.83 16.11
CA HIS A 39 -13.76 -1.04 17.28
C HIS A 39 -15.19 -0.59 17.04
N THR A 40 -15.39 0.54 16.34
CA THR A 40 -16.72 1.05 15.96
C THR A 40 -17.37 0.12 14.93
N ALA A 41 -16.60 -0.37 13.96
CA ALA A 41 -17.06 -1.34 12.97
C ALA A 41 -17.55 -2.63 13.65
N TYR A 42 -16.78 -3.20 14.58
CA TYR A 42 -17.18 -4.36 15.35
C TYR A 42 -18.47 -4.14 16.17
N GLN A 43 -18.62 -2.98 16.80
CA GLN A 43 -19.79 -2.64 17.60
C GLN A 43 -21.05 -2.47 16.77
N ASN A 44 -20.92 -1.91 15.57
CA ASN A 44 -22.05 -1.47 14.78
C ASN A 44 -22.43 -2.39 13.61
N VAL A 45 -21.59 -3.37 13.24
CA VAL A 45 -21.83 -4.24 12.06
C VAL A 45 -23.22 -4.87 12.03
N GLY A 46 -23.75 -5.28 13.17
CA GLY A 46 -25.10 -5.85 13.27
C GLY A 46 -26.23 -4.84 13.07
N ARG A 47 -25.93 -3.53 12.96
CA ARG A 47 -26.90 -2.45 12.78
C ARG A 47 -26.66 -1.69 11.48
N THR A 48 -25.40 -1.38 11.14
CA THR A 48 -25.05 -0.58 9.96
C THR A 48 -24.58 -1.42 8.77
N GLY A 49 -24.17 -2.67 8.98
CA GLY A 49 -23.84 -3.61 7.92
C GLY A 49 -25.07 -4.15 7.18
N PHE A 50 -24.86 -5.11 6.31
CA PHE A 50 -25.96 -5.82 5.63
C PHE A 50 -26.85 -6.55 6.63
N ARG A 51 -28.17 -6.57 6.38
CA ARG A 51 -29.17 -7.16 7.27
C ARG A 51 -30.23 -7.93 6.51
N THR A 52 -30.63 -9.05 7.11
CA THR A 52 -31.71 -9.91 6.60
C THR A 52 -32.78 -10.04 7.68
N PHE A 53 -34.01 -9.74 7.37
CA PHE A 53 -35.14 -9.96 8.23
C PHE A 53 -36.05 -11.02 7.62
N ILE A 54 -36.40 -12.05 8.40
CA ILE A 54 -37.29 -13.14 7.97
C ILE A 54 -38.54 -13.12 8.84
N ARG A 55 -39.69 -13.03 8.23
CA ARG A 55 -40.98 -13.05 8.86
C ARG A 55 -41.71 -14.33 8.50
N THR A 56 -42.19 -15.02 9.50
CA THR A 56 -43.02 -16.24 9.41
C THR A 56 -44.35 -16.02 10.10
N GLN A 57 -45.20 -17.06 10.16
CA GLN A 57 -46.43 -17.01 10.96
C GLN A 57 -46.15 -16.86 12.45
N SER A 58 -44.99 -17.35 12.94
CA SER A 58 -44.60 -17.26 14.34
C SER A 58 -43.99 -15.93 14.76
N GLY A 59 -43.65 -15.07 13.82
CA GLY A 59 -43.04 -13.77 14.08
C GLY A 59 -41.91 -13.39 13.11
N THR A 60 -41.17 -12.35 13.49
CA THR A 60 -40.03 -11.85 12.71
C THR A 60 -38.72 -12.05 13.49
N TYR A 61 -37.70 -12.54 12.83
CA TYR A 61 -36.36 -12.66 13.39
C TYR A 61 -35.29 -12.17 12.39
N GLU A 62 -34.10 -11.94 12.90
CA GLU A 62 -32.96 -11.45 12.14
C GLU A 62 -31.78 -12.41 12.32
N PRO A 63 -31.40 -13.22 11.31
CA PRO A 63 -30.20 -14.04 11.35
C PRO A 63 -28.95 -13.18 11.52
N PHE A 64 -27.89 -13.73 12.07
CA PHE A 64 -26.61 -13.06 12.40
C PHE A 64 -26.69 -11.93 13.42
N ARG A 65 -27.86 -11.62 13.98
CA ARG A 65 -27.99 -10.52 14.96
C ARG A 65 -27.29 -10.83 16.28
N LYS A 66 -27.29 -12.08 16.70
CA LYS A 66 -26.61 -12.57 17.90
C LYS A 66 -25.63 -13.67 17.49
N ALA A 67 -24.39 -13.56 17.99
CA ALA A 67 -23.40 -14.61 17.78
C ALA A 67 -23.79 -15.88 18.55
N HIS A 68 -23.62 -17.03 17.90
CA HIS A 68 -23.78 -18.35 18.51
C HIS A 68 -22.86 -19.38 17.82
N GLU A 69 -22.66 -20.52 18.43
CA GLU A 69 -21.68 -21.55 18.02
C GLU A 69 -21.92 -22.19 16.64
N LYS A 70 -23.15 -22.11 16.12
CA LYS A 70 -23.53 -22.64 14.79
C LYS A 70 -23.42 -21.61 13.66
N GLN A 71 -22.82 -20.46 13.91
CA GLN A 71 -22.44 -19.51 12.88
C GLN A 71 -21.05 -19.85 12.37
N THR A 72 -20.87 -19.83 11.06
CA THR A 72 -19.57 -20.00 10.42
C THR A 72 -19.22 -18.81 9.57
N PHE A 73 -17.93 -18.48 9.58
CA PHE A 73 -17.37 -17.39 8.78
C PHE A 73 -16.16 -17.94 8.02
N THR A 74 -16.26 -17.97 6.68
CA THR A 74 -15.21 -18.49 5.81
C THR A 74 -14.72 -17.39 4.88
N VAL A 75 -13.42 -17.17 4.85
CA VAL A 75 -12.74 -16.23 3.97
C VAL A 75 -11.86 -17.00 3.00
N ALA A 76 -12.00 -16.70 1.73
CA ALA A 76 -11.09 -17.13 0.68
C ALA A 76 -10.54 -15.88 -0.07
N PRO A 77 -9.50 -15.99 -0.89
CA PRO A 77 -8.81 -14.84 -1.46
C PRO A 77 -9.70 -13.78 -2.12
N ASN A 78 -10.82 -14.16 -2.69
CA ASN A 78 -11.74 -13.23 -3.37
C ASN A 78 -13.21 -13.46 -3.03
N THR A 79 -13.51 -14.25 -1.98
CA THR A 79 -14.88 -14.54 -1.56
C THR A 79 -14.99 -14.60 -0.04
N ILE A 80 -16.15 -14.18 0.47
CA ILE A 80 -16.53 -14.34 1.87
C ILE A 80 -17.84 -15.13 1.91
N VAL A 81 -17.94 -16.08 2.83
CA VAL A 81 -19.17 -16.86 3.07
C VAL A 81 -19.48 -16.83 4.55
N VAL A 82 -20.68 -16.40 4.90
CA VAL A 82 -21.19 -16.39 6.27
C VAL A 82 -22.43 -17.25 6.34
N THR A 83 -22.53 -18.16 7.30
CA THR A 83 -23.67 -19.03 7.47
C THR A 83 -24.19 -18.96 8.90
N ASP A 84 -25.50 -18.81 9.04
CA ASP A 84 -26.23 -18.87 10.31
C ASP A 84 -27.19 -20.08 10.26
N HIS A 85 -26.95 -21.05 11.11
CA HIS A 85 -27.78 -22.24 11.22
C HIS A 85 -28.66 -22.14 12.49
N ASP A 86 -29.87 -21.60 12.33
CA ASP A 86 -30.82 -21.31 13.41
C ASP A 86 -31.88 -22.42 13.52
N GLU A 87 -31.61 -23.41 14.36
CA GLU A 87 -32.57 -24.50 14.63
C GLU A 87 -33.83 -24.02 15.34
N ALA A 88 -33.76 -22.95 16.14
CA ALA A 88 -34.91 -22.47 16.91
C ALA A 88 -35.96 -21.86 15.98
N ASN A 89 -35.54 -21.15 14.95
CA ASN A 89 -36.44 -20.59 13.90
C ASN A 89 -36.61 -21.57 12.73
N GLY A 90 -35.80 -22.63 12.64
CA GLY A 90 -35.90 -23.66 11.62
C GLY A 90 -35.36 -23.27 10.25
N PHE A 91 -34.36 -22.37 10.19
CA PHE A 91 -33.77 -21.93 8.91
C PHE A 91 -32.24 -21.91 8.97
N GLU A 92 -31.64 -22.17 7.80
CA GLU A 92 -30.25 -21.83 7.53
C GLU A 92 -30.21 -20.62 6.59
N THR A 93 -29.47 -19.57 7.00
CA THR A 93 -29.23 -18.40 6.17
C THR A 93 -27.76 -18.36 5.79
N LYS A 94 -27.47 -18.37 4.48
CA LYS A 94 -26.11 -18.33 3.93
C LYS A 94 -25.94 -17.10 3.06
N VAL A 95 -24.93 -16.30 3.36
CA VAL A 95 -24.57 -15.10 2.60
C VAL A 95 -23.19 -15.27 1.97
N ARG A 96 -23.09 -15.00 0.66
CA ARG A 96 -21.85 -15.08 -0.10
C ARG A 96 -21.55 -13.76 -0.77
N TYR A 97 -20.27 -13.37 -0.78
CA TYR A 97 -19.79 -12.14 -1.39
C TYR A 97 -18.64 -12.41 -2.36
N CYS A 98 -18.58 -11.67 -3.47
CA CYS A 98 -17.40 -11.49 -4.31
C CYS A 98 -17.47 -10.16 -5.05
N LEU A 99 -16.34 -9.70 -5.61
CA LEU A 99 -16.34 -8.57 -6.53
C LEU A 99 -16.69 -9.04 -7.95
N LEU A 100 -17.45 -8.22 -8.68
CA LEU A 100 -17.79 -8.48 -10.09
C LEU A 100 -16.51 -8.38 -10.94
N PRO A 101 -16.05 -9.46 -11.58
CA PRO A 101 -14.88 -9.42 -12.45
C PRO A 101 -15.24 -8.96 -13.88
N ASN A 102 -14.26 -8.43 -14.61
CA ASN A 102 -14.37 -8.13 -16.06
C ASN A 102 -15.59 -7.30 -16.48
N ALA A 103 -16.02 -6.37 -15.66
CA ALA A 103 -17.18 -5.54 -15.95
C ALA A 103 -16.81 -4.05 -16.02
N PRO A 104 -17.52 -3.26 -16.84
CA PRO A 104 -17.30 -1.81 -16.95
C PRO A 104 -17.80 -1.02 -15.75
N ILE A 105 -18.36 -1.70 -14.76
CA ILE A 105 -18.86 -1.16 -13.50
C ILE A 105 -18.19 -1.85 -12.32
N GLY A 106 -17.98 -1.15 -11.22
CA GLY A 106 -17.49 -1.74 -9.97
C GLY A 106 -18.65 -2.19 -9.10
N ALA A 107 -18.71 -3.49 -8.75
CA ALA A 107 -19.79 -4.00 -7.92
C ALA A 107 -19.36 -5.09 -6.94
N LEU A 108 -19.92 -5.02 -5.73
CA LEU A 108 -19.96 -6.10 -4.77
C LEU A 108 -21.21 -6.94 -5.06
N LEU A 109 -21.01 -8.21 -5.39
CA LEU A 109 -22.07 -9.20 -5.55
C LEU A 109 -22.33 -9.86 -4.21
N ARG A 110 -23.59 -9.97 -3.87
CA ARG A 110 -24.06 -10.60 -2.66
C ARG A 110 -25.20 -11.58 -2.97
N VAL A 111 -25.10 -12.81 -2.49
CA VAL A 111 -26.14 -13.84 -2.65
C VAL A 111 -26.56 -14.31 -1.28
N VAL A 112 -27.82 -14.10 -0.95
CA VAL A 112 -28.45 -14.57 0.29
C VAL A 112 -29.31 -15.77 -0.03
N THR A 113 -29.01 -16.90 0.58
CA THR A 113 -29.78 -18.15 0.42
C THR A 113 -30.39 -18.55 1.75
N ILE A 114 -31.70 -18.78 1.78
CA ILE A 114 -32.45 -19.18 2.96
C ILE A 114 -33.00 -20.61 2.69
N GLN A 115 -32.72 -21.53 3.61
CA GLN A 115 -33.17 -22.91 3.54
C GLN A 115 -34.12 -23.22 4.68
N ASN A 116 -35.26 -23.85 4.37
CA ASN A 116 -36.19 -24.41 5.37
C ASN A 116 -35.62 -25.72 5.94
N LEU A 117 -35.24 -25.72 7.22
CA LEU A 117 -34.76 -26.91 7.95
C LEU A 117 -35.88 -27.68 8.64
N THR A 118 -37.08 -27.17 8.66
CA THR A 118 -38.24 -27.79 9.32
C THR A 118 -38.81 -28.95 8.49
N ARG A 119 -39.63 -29.76 9.12
CA ARG A 119 -40.34 -30.83 8.44
C ARG A 119 -41.63 -30.37 7.77
N ASN A 120 -42.00 -29.09 7.91
CA ASN A 120 -43.26 -28.54 7.40
C ASN A 120 -42.95 -27.45 6.35
N THR A 121 -43.88 -27.29 5.40
CA THR A 121 -43.89 -26.16 4.48
C THR A 121 -43.94 -24.85 5.27
N GLN A 122 -43.08 -23.89 4.92
CA GLN A 122 -43.03 -22.57 5.54
C GLN A 122 -43.34 -21.48 4.53
N GLU A 123 -44.29 -20.62 4.83
CA GLU A 123 -44.48 -19.36 4.13
C GLU A 123 -43.65 -18.28 4.78
N ILE A 124 -42.74 -17.67 4.02
CA ILE A 124 -41.82 -16.65 4.54
C ILE A 124 -41.90 -15.35 3.76
N GLU A 125 -41.73 -14.25 4.43
CA GLU A 125 -41.43 -12.94 3.88
C GLU A 125 -40.01 -12.58 4.26
N VAL A 126 -39.24 -12.12 3.30
CA VAL A 126 -37.84 -11.72 3.50
C VAL A 126 -37.68 -10.24 3.14
N LEU A 127 -36.99 -9.50 3.99
CA LEU A 127 -36.52 -8.15 3.72
C LEU A 127 -35.02 -8.14 3.91
N ASP A 128 -34.25 -7.79 2.86
CA ASP A 128 -32.80 -7.93 2.85
C ASP A 128 -32.13 -6.69 2.24
N GLY A 129 -30.95 -6.28 2.75
CA GLY A 129 -30.20 -5.16 2.22
C GLY A 129 -29.42 -4.36 3.23
N MET A 130 -29.23 -3.08 2.93
CA MET A 130 -28.44 -2.13 3.71
C MET A 130 -29.31 -1.07 4.38
N PRO A 131 -29.17 -0.84 5.69
CA PRO A 131 -29.88 0.22 6.43
C PRO A 131 -29.51 1.63 6.01
N ALA A 132 -28.26 1.80 5.56
CA ALA A 132 -27.72 3.08 5.10
C ALA A 132 -26.80 2.83 3.91
N LEU A 133 -27.03 3.51 2.80
CA LEU A 133 -26.17 3.51 1.62
C LEU A 133 -25.75 4.95 1.32
N VAL A 134 -24.45 5.21 1.28
CA VAL A 134 -23.92 6.55 1.06
C VAL A 134 -24.09 6.93 -0.40
N PRO A 135 -24.77 8.06 -0.73
CA PRO A 135 -24.81 8.57 -2.09
C PRO A 135 -23.42 9.02 -2.54
N TYR A 136 -23.05 8.71 -3.80
CA TYR A 136 -21.77 9.12 -4.36
C TYR A 136 -21.62 10.65 -4.39
N GLY A 137 -20.43 11.15 -4.06
CA GLY A 137 -20.13 12.56 -3.87
C GLY A 137 -20.28 13.05 -2.42
N VAL A 138 -20.70 12.18 -1.49
CA VAL A 138 -20.70 12.45 -0.04
C VAL A 138 -19.46 11.83 0.57
N ASN A 139 -18.50 12.67 0.97
CA ASN A 139 -17.23 12.21 1.55
C ASN A 139 -17.32 11.93 3.06
N ASP A 140 -16.27 11.31 3.60
CA ASP A 140 -16.14 10.93 5.00
C ASP A 140 -16.24 12.13 5.95
N TRP A 141 -15.63 13.27 5.59
CA TRP A 141 -15.72 14.51 6.38
C TRP A 141 -17.17 14.99 6.53
N THR A 142 -17.93 14.99 5.43
CA THR A 142 -19.36 15.40 5.45
C THR A 142 -20.19 14.46 6.30
N LEU A 143 -19.95 13.15 6.21
CA LEU A 143 -20.66 12.15 7.03
C LEU A 143 -20.45 12.37 8.52
N LYS A 144 -19.26 12.83 8.93
CA LYS A 144 -18.90 13.04 10.35
C LYS A 144 -19.25 14.43 10.87
N HIS A 145 -19.19 15.47 10.04
CA HIS A 145 -19.28 16.87 10.51
C HIS A 145 -20.52 17.61 10.03
N MET A 146 -21.16 17.19 8.93
CA MET A 146 -22.30 17.88 8.32
C MET A 146 -23.49 16.96 8.04
N THR A 147 -23.69 15.93 8.83
CA THR A 147 -24.65 14.84 8.58
C THR A 147 -26.09 15.32 8.30
N GLN A 148 -26.58 16.35 9.00
CA GLN A 148 -27.92 16.87 8.77
C GLN A 148 -28.01 17.76 7.53
N THR A 149 -27.06 18.68 7.36
CA THR A 149 -27.00 19.55 6.20
C THR A 149 -26.73 18.75 4.92
N GLY A 150 -25.84 17.77 4.99
CA GLY A 150 -25.48 16.88 3.86
C GLY A 150 -26.68 16.17 3.25
N LYS A 151 -27.72 15.87 4.03
CA LYS A 151 -28.95 15.24 3.50
C LYS A 151 -29.64 16.08 2.40
N ALA A 152 -29.48 17.40 2.40
CA ALA A 152 -30.10 18.27 1.41
C ALA A 152 -29.60 18.01 -0.03
N TRP A 153 -28.40 17.47 -0.19
CA TRP A 153 -27.84 17.12 -1.50
C TRP A 153 -28.15 15.68 -1.94
N MET A 154 -28.51 14.80 -0.98
CA MET A 154 -28.69 13.38 -1.24
C MET A 154 -29.99 13.12 -2.00
N LYS A 155 -29.90 12.31 -3.04
CA LYS A 155 -31.04 11.80 -3.81
C LYS A 155 -30.81 10.40 -4.33
N VAL A 156 -31.93 9.73 -4.64
CA VAL A 156 -31.97 8.45 -5.33
C VAL A 156 -32.83 8.62 -6.60
N GLU A 157 -32.40 8.00 -7.68
CA GLU A 157 -33.11 7.96 -8.95
C GLU A 157 -33.26 6.52 -9.42
N ALA A 158 -34.31 6.23 -10.16
CA ALA A 158 -34.48 4.94 -10.84
C ALA A 158 -33.70 4.94 -12.17
N VAL A 159 -32.88 3.92 -12.39
CA VAL A 159 -32.21 3.65 -13.67
C VAL A 159 -32.59 2.23 -14.09
N GLY A 160 -33.62 2.10 -14.91
CA GLY A 160 -34.24 0.80 -15.15
C GLY A 160 -34.78 0.23 -13.83
N ASN A 161 -34.32 -0.97 -13.48
CA ASN A 161 -34.66 -1.63 -12.21
C ASN A 161 -33.66 -1.36 -11.09
N ALA A 162 -32.59 -0.58 -11.33
CA ALA A 162 -31.59 -0.20 -10.34
C ALA A 162 -31.97 1.10 -9.63
N ALA A 163 -31.60 1.22 -8.35
CA ALA A 163 -31.57 2.48 -7.63
C ALA A 163 -30.20 3.12 -7.77
N PHE A 164 -30.14 4.42 -8.07
CA PHE A 164 -28.94 5.19 -8.31
C PHE A 164 -28.84 6.31 -7.27
N PHE A 165 -27.79 6.30 -6.45
CA PHE A 165 -27.59 7.10 -5.26
C PHE A 165 -26.46 8.11 -5.52
N HIS A 166 -26.77 9.40 -5.51
CA HIS A 166 -25.79 10.43 -5.83
C HIS A 166 -26.14 11.81 -5.27
N VAL A 167 -25.21 12.75 -5.47
CA VAL A 167 -25.43 14.19 -5.37
C VAL A 167 -25.15 14.81 -6.73
N ASN A 168 -25.71 16.00 -7.01
CA ASN A 168 -25.54 16.64 -8.33
C ASN A 168 -24.23 17.42 -8.44
N ALA A 169 -23.74 17.95 -7.32
CA ALA A 169 -22.55 18.78 -7.28
C ALA A 169 -21.72 18.48 -6.04
N SER A 170 -20.43 18.75 -6.12
CA SER A 170 -19.52 18.69 -5.00
C SER A 170 -20.04 19.53 -3.83
N MET A 171 -19.88 19.00 -2.60
CA MET A 171 -20.22 19.70 -1.37
C MET A 171 -19.08 20.57 -0.84
N ALA A 172 -17.99 20.74 -1.61
CA ALA A 172 -16.87 21.59 -1.25
C ALA A 172 -17.32 23.07 -1.23
N ASP A 173 -16.92 23.79 -0.17
CA ASP A 173 -17.21 25.24 -0.03
C ASP A 173 -16.15 26.05 -0.80
N THR A 174 -16.20 25.94 -2.13
CA THR A 174 -15.32 26.64 -3.07
C THR A 174 -16.15 27.46 -4.05
N SER A 175 -15.56 28.51 -4.62
CA SER A 175 -16.22 29.32 -5.64
C SER A 175 -16.39 28.61 -6.99
N GLU A 176 -15.65 27.55 -7.23
CA GLU A 176 -15.78 26.68 -8.39
C GLU A 176 -16.69 25.50 -8.02
N VAL A 177 -17.81 25.39 -8.73
CA VAL A 177 -18.80 24.33 -8.49
C VAL A 177 -18.53 23.18 -9.46
N GLU A 178 -18.19 22.04 -8.92
CA GLU A 178 -17.92 20.82 -9.69
C GLU A 178 -19.21 19.98 -9.77
N GLU A 179 -19.61 19.62 -11.01
CA GLU A 179 -20.73 18.71 -11.24
C GLU A 179 -20.30 17.25 -11.02
N ILE A 180 -21.13 16.47 -10.34
CA ILE A 180 -20.90 15.05 -10.06
C ILE A 180 -21.72 14.21 -11.02
N HIS A 181 -21.07 13.45 -11.90
CA HIS A 181 -21.70 12.60 -12.92
C HIS A 181 -21.84 11.14 -12.49
N GLY A 182 -20.98 10.68 -11.57
CA GLY A 182 -20.98 9.33 -11.04
C GLY A 182 -22.06 9.05 -10.02
N GLY A 183 -22.23 7.79 -9.67
CA GLY A 183 -23.15 7.38 -8.63
C GLY A 183 -22.91 5.99 -8.09
N ASN A 184 -23.32 5.78 -6.86
CA ASN A 184 -23.46 4.45 -6.30
C ASN A 184 -24.79 3.85 -6.75
N PHE A 185 -24.88 2.54 -6.84
CA PHE A 185 -26.13 1.89 -7.26
C PHE A 185 -26.40 0.61 -6.50
N SER A 186 -27.64 0.20 -6.50
CA SER A 186 -28.05 -1.13 -6.06
C SER A 186 -29.08 -1.74 -7.02
N PHE A 187 -29.05 -3.07 -7.08
CA PHE A 187 -29.95 -3.87 -7.94
C PHE A 187 -30.13 -5.25 -7.32
N ALA A 188 -31.33 -5.85 -7.46
CA ALA A 188 -31.55 -7.22 -7.01
C ALA A 188 -32.54 -7.99 -7.90
N VAL A 189 -32.33 -9.31 -7.95
CA VAL A 189 -33.24 -10.26 -8.58
C VAL A 189 -33.52 -11.46 -7.65
N ASP A 190 -34.62 -12.13 -7.90
CA ASP A 190 -34.93 -13.39 -7.23
C ASP A 190 -34.37 -14.63 -7.98
N ASP A 191 -34.72 -15.83 -7.53
CA ASP A 191 -34.30 -17.12 -8.12
C ASP A 191 -34.73 -17.29 -9.59
N ASP A 192 -35.82 -16.63 -10.00
CA ASP A 192 -36.36 -16.67 -11.35
C ASP A 192 -35.74 -15.57 -12.24
N GLY A 193 -34.82 -14.78 -11.71
CA GLY A 193 -34.19 -13.64 -12.38
C GLY A 193 -35.14 -12.44 -12.49
N GLN A 194 -36.23 -12.41 -11.73
CA GLN A 194 -37.15 -11.27 -11.74
C GLN A 194 -36.60 -10.11 -10.90
N PRO A 195 -36.55 -8.89 -11.45
CA PRO A 195 -36.10 -7.73 -10.72
C PRO A 195 -36.99 -7.45 -9.51
N LEU A 196 -36.33 -7.14 -8.36
CA LEU A 196 -37.01 -6.73 -7.15
C LEU A 196 -37.02 -5.20 -7.06
N THR A 197 -38.11 -4.65 -6.55
CA THR A 197 -38.26 -3.19 -6.39
C THR A 197 -37.46 -2.70 -5.19
N PRO A 198 -36.56 -1.72 -5.35
CA PRO A 198 -35.76 -1.19 -4.24
C PRO A 198 -36.61 -0.37 -3.27
N ILE A 199 -36.30 -0.49 -1.98
CA ILE A 199 -36.84 0.31 -0.88
C ILE A 199 -35.71 1.19 -0.39
N CYS A 200 -35.80 2.51 -0.66
CA CYS A 200 -34.72 3.44 -0.44
C CYS A 200 -34.98 4.43 0.71
N ASP A 201 -36.22 4.49 1.23
CA ASP A 201 -36.56 5.33 2.38
C ASP A 201 -36.47 4.51 3.68
N PRO A 202 -35.50 4.77 4.58
CA PRO A 202 -35.38 4.02 5.83
C PRO A 202 -36.62 4.10 6.72
N ARG A 203 -37.44 5.18 6.63
CA ARG A 203 -38.67 5.29 7.39
C ARG A 203 -39.73 4.29 6.93
N ALA A 204 -39.67 3.89 5.66
CA ALA A 204 -40.57 2.86 5.14
C ALA A 204 -40.29 1.48 5.76
N VAL A 205 -39.05 1.27 6.27
CA VAL A 205 -38.60 0.01 6.91
C VAL A 205 -38.67 0.13 8.43
N PHE A 206 -38.01 1.16 8.98
CA PHE A 206 -37.77 1.30 10.42
C PHE A 206 -38.81 2.13 11.14
N GLY A 207 -39.67 2.87 10.39
CA GLY A 207 -40.76 3.70 10.97
C GLY A 207 -40.22 4.78 11.91
N TYR A 208 -40.54 4.69 13.18
CA TYR A 208 -40.12 5.62 14.21
C TYR A 208 -38.75 5.28 14.82
N ASP A 209 -38.17 4.11 14.51
CA ASP A 209 -36.87 3.70 15.03
C ASP A 209 -35.72 4.35 14.24
N THR A 210 -35.33 5.55 14.69
CA THR A 210 -34.25 6.34 14.10
C THR A 210 -32.86 5.76 14.36
N ALA A 211 -32.74 4.80 15.30
CA ALA A 211 -31.50 4.06 15.55
C ALA A 211 -31.26 2.96 14.49
N LEU A 212 -32.24 2.72 13.63
CA LEU A 212 -32.24 1.66 12.61
C LEU A 212 -32.03 0.26 13.23
N ASP A 213 -32.46 0.07 14.48
CA ASP A 213 -32.26 -1.19 15.20
C ASP A 213 -33.30 -2.24 14.81
N GLN A 214 -34.57 -1.84 14.71
CA GLN A 214 -35.68 -2.74 14.43
C GLN A 214 -36.46 -2.31 13.19
N ALA A 215 -36.62 -3.21 12.23
CA ALA A 215 -37.47 -3.01 11.06
C ALA A 215 -38.97 -3.03 11.43
N VAL A 216 -39.42 -2.01 12.18
CA VAL A 216 -40.73 -1.95 12.83
C VAL A 216 -41.90 -2.10 11.85
N ILE A 217 -41.81 -1.48 10.68
CA ILE A 217 -42.88 -1.55 9.69
C ILE A 217 -43.03 -2.97 9.15
N PHE A 218 -41.89 -3.64 8.84
CA PHE A 218 -41.86 -5.02 8.39
C PHE A 218 -42.29 -6.00 9.49
N ARG A 219 -41.78 -5.83 10.69
CA ARG A 219 -42.13 -6.64 11.86
C ARG A 219 -43.63 -6.64 12.10
N ASP A 220 -44.26 -5.45 12.15
CA ASP A 220 -45.63 -5.27 12.56
C ASP A 220 -46.67 -5.60 11.48
N GLY A 221 -46.28 -5.59 10.20
CA GLY A 221 -47.26 -5.80 9.11
C GLY A 221 -46.72 -6.41 7.84
N GLY A 222 -45.49 -6.91 7.87
CA GLY A 222 -44.89 -7.64 6.76
C GLY A 222 -44.75 -6.83 5.47
N LEU A 223 -44.64 -7.53 4.36
CA LEU A 223 -44.48 -6.93 3.03
C LEU A 223 -45.70 -6.10 2.60
N GLU A 224 -46.87 -6.45 3.04
CA GLU A 224 -48.07 -5.69 2.71
C GLU A 224 -48.06 -4.29 3.27
N LYS A 225 -47.72 -4.15 4.56
CA LYS A 225 -47.57 -2.84 5.23
C LYS A 225 -46.44 -2.05 4.63
N LEU A 226 -45.32 -2.72 4.30
CA LEU A 226 -44.12 -2.11 3.75
C LEU A 226 -44.40 -1.52 2.35
N ARG A 227 -45.08 -2.26 1.47
CA ARG A 227 -45.45 -1.80 0.11
C ARG A 227 -46.46 -0.62 0.11
N ARG A 228 -47.21 -0.44 1.19
CA ARG A 228 -48.13 0.69 1.34
C ARG A 228 -47.44 1.96 1.80
N GLN A 229 -46.16 1.88 2.22
CA GLN A 229 -45.42 3.08 2.64
C GLN A 229 -45.12 3.97 1.44
N LYS A 230 -45.42 5.28 1.59
CA LYS A 230 -44.92 6.26 0.62
C LYS A 230 -43.45 6.52 0.91
N GLN A 231 -42.61 6.29 -0.10
CA GLN A 231 -41.19 6.53 0.00
C GLN A 231 -40.81 7.94 -0.44
N VAL A 232 -39.84 8.52 0.24
CA VAL A 232 -39.18 9.80 -0.10
C VAL A 232 -37.73 9.44 -0.51
N TRP A 233 -37.33 9.83 -1.71
CA TRP A 233 -36.04 9.48 -2.28
C TRP A 233 -35.07 10.67 -2.36
N GLN A 234 -35.38 11.76 -1.69
CA GLN A 234 -34.60 12.98 -1.68
C GLN A 234 -34.51 13.58 -0.27
N ASN A 235 -33.48 14.39 -0.01
CA ASN A 235 -33.29 15.14 1.23
C ASN A 235 -33.26 14.27 2.49
N GLN A 236 -32.76 13.04 2.38
CA GLN A 236 -32.54 12.14 3.51
C GLN A 236 -31.46 11.14 3.20
N PHE A 237 -30.89 10.56 4.25
CA PHE A 237 -29.92 9.47 4.11
C PHE A 237 -30.68 8.22 3.65
N PRO A 238 -30.35 7.66 2.48
CA PRO A 238 -31.13 6.55 1.93
C PRO A 238 -30.68 5.19 2.51
N CYS A 239 -31.58 4.22 2.47
CA CYS A 239 -31.30 2.81 2.61
C CYS A 239 -31.39 2.09 1.27
N SER A 240 -31.06 0.80 1.25
CA SER A 240 -31.27 -0.05 0.09
C SER A 240 -31.73 -1.44 0.54
N PHE A 241 -33.02 -1.69 0.48
CA PHE A 241 -33.60 -3.01 0.79
C PHE A 241 -34.41 -3.56 -0.37
N TYR A 242 -34.50 -4.88 -0.39
CA TYR A 242 -35.29 -5.66 -1.35
C TYR A 242 -36.16 -6.64 -0.58
N ALA A 243 -37.31 -6.97 -1.13
CA ALA A 243 -38.31 -7.77 -0.43
C ALA A 243 -38.83 -8.92 -1.29
N LEU A 244 -38.92 -10.10 -0.68
CA LEU A 244 -39.32 -11.35 -1.33
C LEU A 244 -40.34 -12.13 -0.49
N ARG A 245 -41.34 -12.75 -1.09
CA ARG A 245 -42.23 -13.74 -0.46
C ARG A 245 -42.05 -15.08 -1.13
N ARG A 246 -41.89 -16.16 -0.36
CA ARG A 246 -41.75 -17.54 -0.87
C ARG A 246 -42.45 -18.52 0.06
N THR A 247 -42.91 -19.60 -0.54
CA THR A 247 -43.32 -20.82 0.17
C THR A 247 -42.23 -21.85 -0.03
N LEU A 248 -41.66 -22.37 1.07
CA LEU A 248 -40.55 -23.31 1.04
C LEU A 248 -40.98 -24.64 1.62
N GLU A 249 -40.93 -25.68 0.80
CA GLU A 249 -41.08 -27.07 1.22
C GLU A 249 -39.88 -27.45 2.16
N PRO A 250 -39.98 -28.56 2.92
CA PRO A 250 -38.86 -29.07 3.72
C PRO A 250 -37.58 -29.21 2.88
N ASN A 251 -36.45 -28.66 3.37
CA ASN A 251 -35.15 -28.59 2.71
C ASN A 251 -35.10 -27.73 1.44
N GLN A 252 -36.18 -27.11 1.01
CA GLN A 252 -36.18 -26.20 -0.13
C GLN A 252 -35.47 -24.90 0.24
N LYS A 253 -34.89 -24.25 -0.79
CA LYS A 253 -34.13 -22.99 -0.65
C LYS A 253 -34.78 -21.91 -1.53
N CYS A 254 -34.59 -20.66 -1.12
CA CYS A 254 -34.77 -19.51 -2.00
C CYS A 254 -33.55 -18.61 -1.87
N SER A 255 -33.28 -17.78 -2.90
CA SER A 255 -32.16 -16.87 -2.90
C SER A 255 -32.54 -15.48 -3.41
N LEU A 256 -31.82 -14.47 -2.84
CA LEU A 256 -31.78 -13.11 -3.38
C LEU A 256 -30.37 -12.91 -3.95
N PHE A 257 -30.32 -12.32 -5.13
CA PHE A 257 -29.09 -11.98 -5.84
C PHE A 257 -29.01 -10.47 -5.92
N GLU A 258 -28.06 -9.90 -5.21
CA GLU A 258 -27.93 -8.46 -5.01
C GLU A 258 -26.60 -7.96 -5.54
N MET A 259 -26.61 -6.77 -6.12
CA MET A 259 -25.46 -6.07 -6.63
C MET A 259 -25.45 -4.65 -6.05
N TYR A 260 -24.34 -4.26 -5.44
CA TYR A 260 -24.13 -2.92 -4.91
C TYR A 260 -22.82 -2.39 -5.49
N GLY A 261 -22.83 -1.24 -6.11
CA GLY A 261 -21.66 -0.80 -6.82
C GLY A 261 -21.59 0.69 -7.10
N TYR A 262 -20.65 1.01 -7.98
CA TYR A 262 -20.28 2.34 -8.42
C TYR A 262 -20.14 2.40 -9.94
N VAL A 263 -20.52 3.54 -10.51
CA VAL A 263 -20.22 3.91 -11.90
C VAL A 263 -19.71 5.34 -11.96
N GLU A 264 -18.73 5.57 -12.83
CA GLU A 264 -18.17 6.91 -13.10
C GLU A 264 -19.18 7.79 -13.83
N GLU A 265 -19.94 7.19 -14.75
CA GLU A 265 -20.97 7.84 -15.54
C GLU A 265 -22.31 7.10 -15.40
N ARG A 266 -23.38 7.85 -15.21
CA ARG A 266 -24.74 7.28 -15.18
C ARG A 266 -25.06 6.47 -16.44
N ALA A 267 -24.50 6.87 -17.58
CA ALA A 267 -24.69 6.18 -18.87
C ALA A 267 -24.16 4.74 -18.85
N ASP A 268 -23.08 4.47 -18.12
CA ASP A 268 -22.49 3.14 -18.00
C ASP A 268 -23.46 2.17 -17.29
N LEU A 269 -24.15 2.63 -16.25
CA LEU A 269 -25.18 1.85 -15.58
C LEU A 269 -26.38 1.59 -16.50
N VAL A 270 -26.83 2.60 -17.24
CA VAL A 270 -27.92 2.47 -18.22
C VAL A 270 -27.56 1.41 -19.28
N GLN A 271 -26.33 1.44 -19.77
CA GLN A 271 -25.85 0.47 -20.76
C GLN A 271 -25.76 -0.93 -20.15
N TYR A 272 -25.21 -1.07 -18.96
CA TYR A 272 -25.06 -2.36 -18.27
C TYR A 272 -26.42 -3.01 -17.97
N CYS A 273 -27.41 -2.24 -17.57
CA CYS A 273 -28.75 -2.73 -17.25
C CYS A 273 -29.60 -3.11 -18.50
N ARG A 274 -29.09 -2.94 -19.72
CA ARG A 274 -29.76 -3.44 -20.95
C ARG A 274 -29.63 -4.95 -21.11
N GLU A 275 -28.55 -5.53 -20.58
CA GLU A 275 -28.34 -6.97 -20.57
C GLU A 275 -29.10 -7.61 -19.40
N PRO A 276 -29.63 -8.82 -19.59
CA PRO A 276 -30.33 -9.54 -18.52
C PRO A 276 -29.39 -9.84 -17.36
N ILE A 277 -29.69 -9.31 -16.17
CA ILE A 277 -28.99 -9.62 -14.94
C ILE A 277 -29.79 -10.69 -14.21
N GLY A 278 -29.20 -11.89 -14.04
CA GLY A 278 -29.90 -13.02 -13.42
C GLY A 278 -28.93 -13.91 -12.63
N PRO A 279 -29.43 -14.97 -11.97
CA PRO A 279 -28.65 -15.89 -11.13
C PRO A 279 -27.38 -16.44 -11.80
N GLN A 280 -27.44 -16.67 -13.13
CA GLN A 280 -26.31 -17.21 -13.89
C GLN A 280 -25.12 -16.24 -13.91
N LEU A 281 -25.33 -14.93 -14.05
CA LEU A 281 -24.29 -13.91 -13.99
C LEU A 281 -23.52 -13.99 -12.65
N PHE A 282 -24.26 -14.13 -11.54
CA PHE A 282 -23.64 -14.27 -10.21
C PHE A 282 -22.82 -15.56 -10.10
N ALA A 283 -23.35 -16.69 -10.58
CA ALA A 283 -22.64 -17.96 -10.56
C ALA A 283 -21.33 -17.89 -11.36
N ASP A 284 -21.36 -17.27 -12.53
CA ASP A 284 -20.21 -17.08 -13.40
C ASP A 284 -19.18 -16.16 -12.75
N ALA A 285 -19.62 -15.05 -12.17
CA ALA A 285 -18.76 -14.10 -11.48
C ALA A 285 -18.03 -14.75 -10.29
N PHE A 286 -18.72 -15.54 -9.46
CA PHE A 286 -18.07 -16.28 -8.35
C PHE A 286 -17.02 -17.28 -8.86
N ARG A 287 -17.29 -17.95 -9.97
CA ARG A 287 -16.33 -18.87 -10.60
C ARG A 287 -15.11 -18.10 -11.13
N GLU A 288 -15.34 -17.01 -11.86
CA GLU A 288 -14.25 -16.18 -12.40
C GLU A 288 -13.41 -15.52 -11.33
N ALA A 289 -14.02 -15.03 -10.26
CA ALA A 289 -13.33 -14.45 -9.13
C ALA A 289 -12.36 -15.45 -8.48
N ARG A 290 -12.77 -16.70 -8.34
CA ARG A 290 -11.91 -17.77 -7.84
C ARG A 290 -10.79 -18.10 -8.83
N VAL A 291 -11.11 -18.29 -10.12
CA VAL A 291 -10.11 -18.59 -11.16
C VAL A 291 -9.01 -17.52 -11.22
N LEU A 292 -9.36 -16.26 -11.03
CA LEU A 292 -8.39 -15.17 -11.00
C LEU A 292 -7.34 -15.36 -9.90
N THR A 293 -7.78 -15.57 -8.67
CA THR A 293 -6.86 -15.72 -7.52
C THR A 293 -6.07 -17.02 -7.60
N ASP A 294 -6.69 -18.11 -8.02
CA ASP A 294 -6.02 -19.40 -8.25
C ASP A 294 -4.93 -19.27 -9.34
N THR A 295 -5.19 -18.53 -10.42
CA THR A 295 -4.22 -18.30 -11.49
C THR A 295 -2.98 -17.51 -11.00
N ILE A 296 -3.19 -16.51 -10.13
CA ILE A 296 -2.08 -15.77 -9.52
C ILE A 296 -1.29 -16.68 -8.59
N GLY A 297 -1.95 -17.38 -7.67
CA GLY A 297 -1.31 -18.26 -6.69
C GLY A 297 -0.53 -19.43 -7.29
N LYS A 298 -0.98 -19.96 -8.45
CA LYS A 298 -0.31 -21.06 -9.15
C LYS A 298 1.11 -20.74 -9.65
N ARG A 299 1.50 -19.48 -9.73
CA ARG A 299 2.88 -19.12 -10.08
C ARG A 299 3.92 -19.61 -9.07
N VAL A 300 3.51 -19.76 -7.82
CA VAL A 300 4.35 -20.24 -6.72
C VAL A 300 3.79 -21.52 -6.12
N GLU A 301 3.04 -22.29 -6.89
CA GLU A 301 2.48 -23.55 -6.44
C GLU A 301 3.58 -24.51 -6.00
N THR A 302 3.48 -25.00 -4.77
CA THR A 302 4.40 -25.96 -4.17
C THR A 302 3.67 -27.23 -3.76
N HIS A 303 4.39 -28.34 -3.71
CA HIS A 303 3.90 -29.63 -3.23
C HIS A 303 4.93 -30.24 -2.29
N THR A 304 4.87 -29.81 -1.02
CA THR A 304 5.78 -30.28 0.02
C THR A 304 5.11 -31.27 0.95
N ALA A 305 5.86 -31.79 1.94
CA ALA A 305 5.30 -32.60 3.00
C ALA A 305 4.37 -31.81 3.97
N ASN A 306 4.32 -30.49 3.83
CA ASN A 306 3.52 -29.62 4.68
C ASN A 306 2.48 -28.83 3.84
N PRO A 307 1.22 -29.29 3.76
CA PRO A 307 0.18 -28.62 2.98
C PRO A 307 -0.19 -27.22 3.50
N ILE A 308 0.12 -26.91 4.76
CA ILE A 308 -0.07 -25.54 5.31
C ILE A 308 0.96 -24.60 4.69
N PHE A 309 2.22 -25.02 4.54
CA PHE A 309 3.26 -24.28 3.86
C PHE A 309 2.90 -24.04 2.38
N ASP A 310 2.38 -25.06 1.69
CA ASP A 310 1.96 -24.94 0.30
C ASP A 310 0.84 -23.90 0.13
N ALA A 311 -0.14 -23.91 1.00
CA ALA A 311 -1.19 -22.89 1.03
C ALA A 311 -0.64 -21.50 1.36
N TYR A 312 0.28 -21.40 2.33
CA TYR A 312 0.93 -20.15 2.73
C TYR A 312 1.70 -19.50 1.57
N CYS A 313 2.43 -20.27 0.77
CA CYS A 313 3.16 -19.75 -0.39
C CYS A 313 2.22 -19.01 -1.37
N SER A 314 1.11 -19.61 -1.74
CA SER A 314 0.12 -19.02 -2.64
C SER A 314 -0.53 -17.76 -2.05
N TYR A 315 -0.86 -17.76 -0.76
CA TYR A 315 -1.43 -16.60 -0.06
C TYR A 315 -0.45 -15.44 0.03
N THR A 316 0.79 -15.71 0.43
CA THR A 316 1.84 -14.69 0.55
C THR A 316 2.14 -14.05 -0.79
N TYR A 317 2.22 -14.85 -1.86
CA TYR A 317 2.42 -14.31 -3.19
C TYR A 317 1.25 -13.43 -3.66
N LEU A 318 0.02 -13.84 -3.40
CA LEU A 318 -1.15 -13.00 -3.69
C LEU A 318 -1.10 -11.67 -2.93
N ASP A 319 -0.72 -11.68 -1.65
CA ASP A 319 -0.56 -10.45 -0.85
C ASP A 319 0.55 -9.55 -1.43
N ASN A 320 1.68 -10.11 -1.83
CA ASN A 320 2.75 -9.38 -2.51
C ASN A 320 2.25 -8.74 -3.81
N CYS A 321 1.46 -9.46 -4.62
CA CYS A 321 0.86 -8.93 -5.85
C CYS A 321 -0.15 -7.81 -5.60
N LEU A 322 -0.78 -7.76 -4.43
CA LEU A 322 -1.70 -6.68 -4.05
C LEU A 322 -0.98 -5.46 -3.48
N ARG A 323 0.23 -5.62 -2.97
CA ARG A 323 1.08 -4.52 -2.45
C ARG A 323 2.04 -3.99 -3.51
N GLY A 324 2.85 -4.87 -4.10
CA GLY A 324 3.82 -4.54 -5.13
C GLY A 324 3.22 -4.38 -6.52
N GLY A 325 2.07 -5.00 -6.75
CA GLY A 325 1.41 -5.12 -8.04
C GLY A 325 1.70 -6.46 -8.73
N PHE A 326 0.82 -6.83 -9.64
CA PHE A 326 0.98 -8.00 -10.50
C PHE A 326 1.59 -7.56 -11.84
N PRO A 327 2.79 -8.07 -12.21
CA PRO A 327 3.48 -7.62 -13.41
C PRO A 327 2.80 -8.10 -14.69
N LEU A 328 2.61 -7.18 -15.63
CA LEU A 328 2.08 -7.37 -16.97
C LEU A 328 3.03 -6.78 -17.99
N LEU A 329 3.08 -7.37 -19.18
CA LEU A 329 3.79 -6.81 -20.34
C LEU A 329 2.77 -6.19 -21.29
N LEU A 330 2.58 -4.89 -21.21
CA LEU A 330 1.65 -4.17 -22.07
C LEU A 330 2.32 -3.80 -23.40
N GLY A 331 1.59 -3.97 -24.49
CA GLY A 331 2.08 -3.69 -25.85
C GLY A 331 3.33 -4.48 -26.25
N GLY A 332 3.65 -5.57 -25.54
CA GLY A 332 4.86 -6.36 -25.74
C GLY A 332 6.18 -5.66 -25.33
N LYS A 333 6.11 -4.48 -24.71
CA LYS A 333 7.28 -3.64 -24.41
C LYS A 333 7.29 -3.04 -23.00
N GLN A 334 6.17 -2.57 -22.51
CA GLN A 334 6.06 -1.83 -21.24
C GLN A 334 5.72 -2.76 -20.10
N VAL A 335 6.59 -2.86 -19.10
CA VAL A 335 6.27 -3.54 -17.83
C VAL A 335 5.35 -2.63 -17.03
N PHE A 336 4.21 -3.17 -16.63
CA PHE A 336 3.15 -2.47 -15.89
C PHE A 336 2.72 -3.33 -14.71
N TYR A 337 2.46 -2.70 -13.56
CA TYR A 337 2.07 -3.39 -12.35
C TYR A 337 0.60 -3.11 -12.02
N ALA A 338 -0.29 -4.02 -12.44
CA ALA A 338 -1.70 -3.94 -12.06
C ALA A 338 -1.87 -4.28 -10.56
N PHE A 339 -2.91 -3.72 -9.92
CA PHE A 339 -3.29 -3.92 -8.52
C PHE A 339 -2.32 -3.34 -7.47
N SER A 340 -1.20 -2.73 -7.89
CA SER A 340 -0.27 -2.06 -6.97
C SER A 340 -0.99 -0.99 -6.14
N ARG A 341 -0.90 -1.08 -4.81
CA ARG A 341 -1.55 -0.12 -3.91
C ARG A 341 -1.02 -0.19 -2.49
N LYS A 342 -1.22 0.91 -1.75
CA LYS A 342 -1.04 0.92 -0.32
C LYS A 342 -2.07 0.03 0.36
N HIS A 343 -1.64 -0.76 1.32
CA HIS A 343 -2.53 -1.61 2.08
C HIS A 343 -3.30 -0.77 3.09
N GLY A 344 -4.63 -0.79 3.00
CA GLY A 344 -5.50 -0.15 3.97
C GLY A 344 -5.87 -1.09 5.11
N ASP A 345 -6.16 -0.56 6.28
CA ASP A 345 -6.69 -1.29 7.43
C ASP A 345 -7.80 -0.50 8.15
N LEU A 346 -8.58 -1.16 8.98
CA LEU A 346 -9.62 -0.53 9.81
C LEU A 346 -9.09 0.06 11.12
N GLU A 347 -7.85 -0.20 11.47
CA GLU A 347 -7.27 0.23 12.75
C GLU A 347 -7.06 1.74 12.76
N ARG A 348 -6.66 2.31 11.62
CA ARG A 348 -6.22 3.70 11.49
C ARG A 348 -7.07 4.48 10.50
N ASP A 349 -7.80 5.45 10.99
CA ASP A 349 -8.55 6.39 10.16
C ASP A 349 -7.66 7.20 9.20
N TYR A 350 -6.40 7.46 9.61
CA TYR A 350 -5.42 8.17 8.78
C TYR A 350 -4.69 7.31 7.75
N ASN A 351 -4.91 6.00 7.73
CA ASN A 351 -4.26 5.13 6.76
C ASN A 351 -4.86 5.35 5.37
N TYR A 352 -4.33 6.35 4.66
CA TYR A 352 -4.82 6.75 3.37
C TYR A 352 -4.36 5.78 2.28
N PHE A 353 -5.30 5.13 1.64
CA PHE A 353 -5.10 4.24 0.50
C PHE A 353 -5.91 4.75 -0.70
N THR A 354 -5.44 4.47 -1.91
CA THR A 354 -6.17 4.75 -3.15
C THR A 354 -6.18 3.52 -4.03
N VAL A 355 -7.34 3.23 -4.62
CA VAL A 355 -7.56 2.18 -5.62
C VAL A 355 -8.29 2.84 -6.78
N LYS A 356 -7.58 3.19 -7.87
CA LYS A 356 -8.25 3.84 -9.00
C LYS A 356 -9.41 2.99 -9.53
N PRO A 357 -10.64 3.53 -9.62
CA PRO A 357 -11.80 2.79 -10.07
C PRO A 357 -11.83 2.71 -11.62
N GLU A 358 -10.78 2.15 -12.19
CA GLU A 358 -10.60 2.03 -13.63
C GLU A 358 -10.03 0.66 -14.03
N TYR A 359 -10.07 0.32 -15.31
CA TYR A 359 -9.35 -0.81 -15.85
C TYR A 359 -7.85 -0.67 -15.61
N TYR A 360 -7.10 -1.79 -15.54
CA TYR A 360 -5.68 -1.77 -15.20
C TYR A 360 -5.39 -0.98 -13.92
N SER A 361 -6.26 -1.10 -12.93
CA SER A 361 -6.22 -0.29 -11.72
C SER A 361 -4.89 -0.36 -11.00
N GLN A 362 -4.41 0.81 -10.61
CA GLN A 362 -3.30 1.02 -9.69
C GLN A 362 -3.75 1.97 -8.58
N GLY A 363 -3.08 1.90 -7.43
CA GLY A 363 -3.22 2.86 -6.35
C GLY A 363 -1.85 3.41 -5.95
N ASN A 364 -1.83 4.28 -4.95
CA ASN A 364 -0.59 4.76 -4.35
C ASN A 364 0.07 3.67 -3.51
N GLY A 365 1.39 3.79 -3.27
CA GLY A 365 2.12 2.89 -2.39
C GLY A 365 3.36 3.54 -1.81
N ASN A 366 3.83 3.04 -0.66
CA ASN A 366 5.09 3.51 -0.10
C ASN A 366 6.25 2.90 -0.89
N PHE A 367 7.29 3.69 -1.14
CA PHE A 367 8.51 3.28 -1.87
C PHE A 367 9.07 1.95 -1.32
N ARG A 368 9.33 1.88 -0.01
CA ARG A 368 9.86 0.67 0.63
C ARG A 368 8.95 -0.53 0.45
N ASP A 369 7.65 -0.36 0.66
CA ASP A 369 6.68 -1.47 0.65
C ASP A 369 6.53 -2.05 -0.76
N ILE A 370 6.49 -1.19 -1.78
CA ILE A 370 6.45 -1.62 -3.18
C ILE A 370 7.75 -2.34 -3.55
N ASN A 371 8.91 -1.75 -3.20
CA ASN A 371 10.22 -2.34 -3.46
C ASN A 371 10.34 -3.74 -2.83
N GLN A 372 10.04 -3.84 -1.52
CA GLN A 372 10.08 -5.09 -0.79
C GLN A 372 9.22 -6.19 -1.42
N ASN A 373 8.05 -5.84 -1.95
CA ASN A 373 7.13 -6.80 -2.54
C ASN A 373 7.46 -7.16 -3.99
N ARG A 374 8.37 -6.42 -4.64
CA ARG A 374 8.86 -6.67 -6.03
C ARG A 374 10.23 -7.33 -6.11
N ARG A 375 10.88 -7.55 -4.98
CA ARG A 375 12.29 -7.98 -4.91
C ARG A 375 12.60 -9.37 -5.51
N CYS A 376 11.59 -10.19 -5.81
CA CYS A 376 11.75 -11.51 -6.44
C CYS A 376 11.01 -11.60 -7.79
N ASP A 377 10.60 -10.46 -8.37
CA ASP A 377 9.73 -10.48 -9.54
C ASP A 377 10.44 -10.98 -10.81
N VAL A 378 11.73 -10.73 -10.96
CA VAL A 378 12.47 -11.17 -12.15
C VAL A 378 12.61 -12.69 -12.16
N SER A 379 12.86 -13.30 -11.01
CA SER A 379 12.92 -14.77 -10.87
C SER A 379 11.58 -15.43 -11.22
N LEU A 380 10.45 -14.78 -10.85
CA LEU A 380 9.09 -15.29 -11.11
C LEU A 380 8.54 -14.86 -12.48
N SER A 381 9.01 -13.76 -13.02
CA SER A 381 8.55 -13.15 -14.27
C SER A 381 9.73 -12.50 -15.02
N PRO A 382 10.57 -13.27 -15.72
CA PRO A 382 11.81 -12.77 -16.36
C PRO A 382 11.60 -11.58 -17.31
N PHE A 383 10.39 -11.40 -17.87
CA PHE A 383 10.09 -10.26 -18.73
C PHE A 383 10.13 -8.92 -18.01
N VAL A 384 10.07 -8.89 -16.67
CA VAL A 384 10.24 -7.68 -15.85
C VAL A 384 11.61 -7.07 -16.10
N GLY A 385 12.64 -7.90 -16.30
CA GLY A 385 13.98 -7.45 -16.62
C GLY A 385 14.48 -6.43 -15.61
N ARG A 386 15.07 -5.33 -16.08
CA ARG A 386 15.58 -4.25 -15.23
C ARG A 386 14.55 -3.20 -14.79
N SER A 387 13.28 -3.35 -15.16
CA SER A 387 12.26 -2.28 -14.95
C SER A 387 12.10 -1.83 -13.50
N ASN A 388 12.23 -2.74 -12.52
CA ASN A 388 12.19 -2.34 -11.10
C ASN A 388 13.46 -1.61 -10.69
N ILE A 389 14.63 -2.03 -11.17
CA ILE A 389 15.90 -1.33 -10.93
C ILE A 389 15.79 0.09 -11.49
N ASP A 390 15.34 0.24 -12.74
CA ASP A 390 15.16 1.55 -13.36
C ASP A 390 14.21 2.43 -12.53
N LEU A 391 13.05 1.91 -12.13
CA LEU A 391 12.07 2.65 -11.33
C LEU A 391 12.66 3.18 -10.02
N PHE A 392 13.21 2.28 -9.18
CA PHE A 392 13.63 2.63 -7.82
C PHE A 392 14.90 3.47 -7.81
N PHE A 393 15.82 3.23 -8.75
CA PHE A 393 17.01 4.05 -8.87
C PHE A 393 16.78 5.38 -9.61
N ASP A 394 15.83 5.49 -10.54
CA ASP A 394 15.42 6.78 -11.10
C ASP A 394 14.75 7.68 -10.05
N LEU A 395 14.13 7.10 -9.01
CA LEU A 395 13.56 7.84 -7.89
C LEU A 395 14.61 8.26 -6.83
N LEU A 396 15.85 7.78 -6.93
CA LEU A 396 16.91 8.23 -6.04
C LEU A 396 17.24 9.71 -6.30
N GLN A 397 17.29 10.50 -5.21
CA GLN A 397 17.63 11.91 -5.21
C GLN A 397 19.16 12.12 -5.07
N LEU A 398 19.64 13.28 -5.48
CA LEU A 398 21.08 13.62 -5.36
C LEU A 398 21.57 13.62 -3.92
N ASP A 399 20.71 13.83 -2.92
CA ASP A 399 21.05 13.82 -1.49
C ASP A 399 21.08 12.40 -0.87
N GLY A 400 20.80 11.37 -1.66
CA GLY A 400 20.78 9.97 -1.24
C GLY A 400 19.48 9.52 -0.59
N TYR A 401 18.44 10.35 -0.62
CA TYR A 401 17.08 9.97 -0.24
C TYR A 401 16.19 9.67 -1.47
N ASN A 402 14.94 9.32 -1.24
CA ASN A 402 13.95 9.04 -2.26
C ASN A 402 12.57 9.56 -1.79
N PRO A 403 11.60 9.78 -2.69
CA PRO A 403 10.24 10.11 -2.30
C PRO A 403 9.61 8.98 -1.47
N LEU A 404 8.69 9.33 -0.57
CA LEU A 404 8.01 8.36 0.28
C LEU A 404 7.00 7.52 -0.50
N GLN A 405 6.22 8.15 -1.40
CA GLN A 405 5.11 7.52 -2.08
C GLN A 405 5.34 7.47 -3.59
N ILE A 406 4.98 6.33 -4.16
CA ILE A 406 4.86 6.13 -5.61
C ILE A 406 3.38 6.18 -5.95
N GLU A 407 3.05 6.99 -6.95
CA GLU A 407 1.69 7.20 -7.43
C GLU A 407 1.44 6.38 -8.71
N PRO A 408 0.18 6.21 -9.14
CA PRO A 408 -0.14 5.50 -10.38
C PRO A 408 0.58 6.07 -11.59
N GLU A 409 1.08 5.17 -12.43
CA GLU A 409 1.79 5.50 -13.68
C GLU A 409 0.84 6.12 -14.71
N THR A 410 1.36 7.03 -15.54
CA THR A 410 0.68 7.53 -16.74
C THR A 410 1.56 7.36 -17.99
N PHE A 411 0.95 7.51 -19.14
CA PHE A 411 1.60 7.42 -20.44
C PHE A 411 1.39 8.71 -21.22
N VAL A 412 2.38 9.11 -22.00
CA VAL A 412 2.31 10.24 -22.92
C VAL A 412 2.70 9.77 -24.31
N LEU A 413 1.88 10.05 -25.29
CA LEU A 413 2.16 9.76 -26.69
C LEU A 413 2.48 11.06 -27.42
N ALA A 414 3.69 11.18 -27.97
CA ALA A 414 4.10 12.36 -28.71
C ALA A 414 3.24 12.58 -29.97
N GLN A 415 3.08 13.83 -30.41
CA GLN A 415 2.21 14.20 -31.53
C GLN A 415 2.66 13.53 -32.84
N GLU A 416 3.96 13.37 -33.01
CA GLU A 416 4.56 12.67 -34.16
C GLU A 416 4.15 11.20 -34.19
N GLU A 417 4.22 10.53 -33.03
CA GLU A 417 3.81 9.14 -32.87
C GLU A 417 2.30 8.97 -33.06
N GLN A 418 1.49 9.92 -32.56
CA GLN A 418 0.03 9.91 -32.80
C GLN A 418 -0.25 9.96 -34.29
N SER A 419 0.42 10.85 -35.04
CA SER A 419 0.25 11.02 -36.47
C SER A 419 0.71 9.80 -37.27
N ALA A 420 1.80 9.16 -36.85
CA ALA A 420 2.29 7.92 -37.47
C ALA A 420 1.32 6.75 -37.26
N LEU A 421 0.86 6.57 -36.03
CA LEU A 421 -0.07 5.48 -35.68
C LEU A 421 -1.47 5.67 -36.31
N ALA A 422 -1.92 6.90 -36.52
CA ALA A 422 -3.22 7.19 -37.14
C ALA A 422 -3.33 6.69 -38.57
N GLN A 423 -2.21 6.51 -39.30
CA GLN A 423 -2.20 5.93 -40.64
C GLN A 423 -2.64 4.43 -40.62
N ASP A 424 -2.23 3.70 -39.62
CA ASP A 424 -2.53 2.27 -39.45
C ASP A 424 -3.76 2.00 -38.55
N CYS A 425 -4.11 2.95 -37.70
CA CYS A 425 -5.17 2.81 -36.69
C CYS A 425 -6.08 4.06 -36.71
N PRO A 426 -7.02 4.18 -37.64
CA PRO A 426 -7.88 5.37 -37.79
C PRO A 426 -8.69 5.74 -36.52
N VAL A 427 -8.96 4.77 -35.64
CA VAL A 427 -9.66 4.98 -34.36
C VAL A 427 -8.96 6.00 -33.47
N ILE A 428 -7.66 6.23 -33.66
CA ILE A 428 -6.86 7.22 -32.90
C ILE A 428 -7.44 8.63 -33.03
N HIS A 429 -8.03 8.98 -34.16
CA HIS A 429 -8.67 10.29 -34.35
C HIS A 429 -9.82 10.54 -33.34
N GLY A 430 -10.51 9.48 -32.90
CA GLY A 430 -11.55 9.54 -31.88
C GLY A 430 -11.01 9.62 -30.44
N LEU A 431 -9.69 9.46 -30.24
CA LEU A 431 -9.05 9.43 -28.92
C LEU A 431 -8.35 10.74 -28.55
N SER A 432 -8.48 11.80 -29.36
CA SER A 432 -7.76 13.07 -29.17
C SER A 432 -7.92 13.65 -27.75
N GLY A 433 -9.10 13.52 -27.13
CA GLY A 433 -9.34 13.99 -25.78
C GLY A 433 -8.48 13.27 -24.73
N VAL A 434 -8.24 11.97 -24.88
CA VAL A 434 -7.42 11.18 -23.96
C VAL A 434 -5.93 11.35 -24.28
N LEU A 435 -5.56 11.41 -25.55
CA LEU A 435 -4.16 11.47 -25.97
C LEU A 435 -3.53 12.86 -25.92
N SER A 436 -4.32 13.92 -25.67
CA SER A 436 -3.84 15.31 -25.59
C SER A 436 -3.04 15.61 -24.33
N SER A 437 -3.19 14.79 -23.30
CA SER A 437 -2.49 14.89 -22.01
C SER A 437 -1.95 13.52 -21.59
N GLY A 438 -1.34 13.43 -20.42
CA GLY A 438 -1.01 12.13 -19.84
C GLY A 438 -2.26 11.30 -19.56
N PHE A 439 -2.23 10.01 -19.87
CA PHE A 439 -3.35 9.09 -19.70
C PHE A 439 -2.93 7.81 -18.95
N SER A 440 -3.86 7.21 -18.21
CA SER A 440 -3.67 5.89 -17.65
C SER A 440 -3.98 4.78 -18.67
N ALA A 441 -3.49 3.57 -18.43
CA ALA A 441 -3.85 2.41 -19.24
C ALA A 441 -5.38 2.16 -19.25
N GLY A 442 -6.03 2.42 -18.10
CA GLY A 442 -7.49 2.29 -17.96
C GLY A 442 -8.28 3.30 -18.76
N GLN A 443 -7.88 4.57 -18.74
CA GLN A 443 -8.49 5.63 -19.55
C GLN A 443 -8.39 5.34 -21.04
N LEU A 444 -7.21 4.90 -21.51
CA LEU A 444 -7.02 4.50 -22.90
C LEU A 444 -7.92 3.31 -23.27
N TRP A 445 -7.95 2.27 -22.42
CA TRP A 445 -8.80 1.10 -22.69
C TRP A 445 -10.27 1.48 -22.79
N ARG A 446 -10.78 2.29 -21.84
CA ARG A 446 -12.17 2.74 -21.84
C ARG A 446 -12.51 3.60 -23.07
N ALA A 447 -11.60 4.48 -23.49
CA ALA A 447 -11.79 5.26 -24.71
C ALA A 447 -11.84 4.38 -25.96
N LEU A 448 -10.98 3.36 -26.04
CA LEU A 448 -11.00 2.40 -27.14
C LEU A 448 -12.26 1.51 -27.10
N GLU A 449 -12.76 1.16 -25.94
CA GLU A 449 -14.00 0.39 -25.80
C GLU A 449 -15.21 1.11 -26.37
N ARG A 450 -15.22 2.44 -26.29
CA ARG A 450 -16.28 3.31 -26.85
C ARG A 450 -16.11 3.61 -28.34
N ASN A 451 -14.91 3.54 -28.88
CA ASN A 451 -14.58 4.02 -30.24
C ASN A 451 -14.13 2.93 -31.21
N ALA A 452 -13.60 1.80 -30.75
CA ALA A 452 -13.13 0.73 -31.61
C ALA A 452 -14.29 -0.10 -32.19
N ALA A 453 -14.19 -0.47 -33.46
CA ALA A 453 -15.24 -1.23 -34.16
C ALA A 453 -15.35 -2.70 -33.70
N SER A 454 -14.27 -3.23 -33.09
CA SER A 454 -14.24 -4.61 -32.64
C SER A 454 -13.28 -4.81 -31.44
N PRO A 455 -13.47 -5.87 -30.63
CA PRO A 455 -12.51 -6.23 -29.57
C PRO A 455 -11.07 -6.41 -30.09
N LYS A 456 -10.92 -7.00 -31.27
CA LYS A 456 -9.59 -7.22 -31.88
C LYS A 456 -8.90 -5.88 -32.26
N GLU A 457 -9.65 -4.94 -32.80
CA GLU A 457 -9.13 -3.59 -33.10
C GLU A 457 -8.74 -2.87 -31.81
N ARG A 458 -9.56 -2.96 -30.77
CA ARG A 458 -9.29 -2.39 -29.43
C ARG A 458 -7.96 -2.91 -28.89
N GLU A 459 -7.78 -4.22 -28.81
CA GLU A 459 -6.57 -4.85 -28.30
C GLU A 459 -5.33 -4.46 -29.10
N LEU A 460 -5.40 -4.50 -30.44
CA LEU A 460 -4.29 -4.16 -31.31
C LEU A 460 -3.90 -2.69 -31.17
N THR A 461 -4.89 -1.78 -31.15
CA THR A 461 -4.63 -0.35 -31.04
C THR A 461 -4.10 0.02 -29.66
N PHE A 462 -4.66 -0.57 -28.59
CA PHE A 462 -4.13 -0.44 -27.23
C PHE A 462 -2.65 -0.84 -27.18
N ALA A 463 -2.32 -2.02 -27.70
CA ALA A 463 -0.94 -2.51 -27.71
C ALA A 463 0.02 -1.58 -28.45
N LYS A 464 -0.38 -1.08 -29.64
CA LYS A 464 0.44 -0.17 -30.44
C LYS A 464 0.66 1.18 -29.72
N ILE A 465 -0.39 1.77 -29.16
CA ILE A 465 -0.31 3.05 -28.45
C ILE A 465 0.61 2.92 -27.22
N ILE A 466 0.38 1.90 -26.39
CA ILE A 466 1.21 1.68 -25.18
C ILE A 466 2.68 1.40 -25.56
N ALA A 467 2.95 0.64 -26.61
CA ALA A 467 4.31 0.36 -27.06
C ALA A 467 5.07 1.61 -27.55
N ALA A 468 4.36 2.59 -28.14
CA ALA A 468 4.92 3.85 -28.63
C ALA A 468 4.98 4.93 -27.54
N ALA A 469 4.07 4.89 -26.57
CA ALA A 469 3.97 5.90 -25.52
C ALA A 469 5.17 5.84 -24.56
N LYS A 470 5.54 7.02 -24.04
CA LYS A 470 6.50 7.16 -22.95
C LYS A 470 5.79 7.03 -21.60
N LYS A 471 6.25 6.11 -20.75
CA LYS A 471 5.79 5.97 -19.37
C LYS A 471 6.27 7.16 -18.55
N GLN A 472 5.39 7.70 -17.72
CA GLN A 472 5.69 8.70 -16.70
C GLN A 472 5.48 8.10 -15.31
N ILE A 473 6.49 8.26 -14.46
CA ILE A 473 6.48 7.84 -13.07
C ILE A 473 6.13 9.06 -12.22
N HIS A 474 5.18 8.88 -11.31
CA HIS A 474 4.78 9.92 -10.37
C HIS A 474 5.13 9.48 -8.96
N ALA A 475 5.65 10.41 -8.17
CA ALA A 475 6.01 10.16 -6.79
C ALA A 475 5.85 11.44 -5.97
N SER A 476 5.65 11.29 -4.66
CA SER A 476 5.48 12.40 -3.73
C SER A 476 6.37 12.27 -2.50
N PHE A 477 6.73 13.41 -1.90
CA PHE A 477 7.52 13.44 -0.68
C PHE A 477 6.81 12.74 0.48
N GLY A 478 5.48 12.86 0.56
CA GLY A 478 4.69 12.28 1.65
C GLY A 478 4.97 12.94 3.00
N GLU A 479 5.11 12.13 4.04
CA GLU A 479 5.26 12.60 5.43
C GLU A 479 6.71 12.67 5.93
N GLY A 480 7.70 12.55 5.07
CA GLY A 480 9.13 12.70 5.41
C GLY A 480 10.03 11.57 4.93
N TYR A 481 11.31 11.66 5.29
CA TYR A 481 12.32 10.69 4.90
C TYR A 481 12.48 9.61 5.98
N TRP A 482 12.10 8.38 5.64
CA TRP A 482 12.35 7.20 6.45
C TRP A 482 13.74 6.66 6.19
N SER A 483 14.46 6.31 7.24
CA SER A 483 15.88 5.96 7.14
C SER A 483 16.12 4.66 6.36
N ASP A 484 15.17 3.72 6.38
CA ASP A 484 15.31 2.35 5.87
C ASP A 484 14.79 2.13 4.44
N HIS A 485 14.29 3.15 3.73
CA HIS A 485 13.65 2.98 2.42
C HIS A 485 14.56 2.35 1.35
N TRP A 486 15.85 2.58 1.41
CA TRP A 486 16.86 2.06 0.49
C TRP A 486 17.22 0.56 0.70
N SER A 487 16.76 -0.03 1.82
CA SER A 487 17.23 -1.35 2.31
C SER A 487 16.94 -2.53 1.39
N TYR A 488 16.08 -2.36 0.40
CA TYR A 488 15.70 -3.40 -0.56
C TYR A 488 16.23 -3.14 -1.98
N ASP A 489 16.92 -2.03 -2.22
CA ASP A 489 17.40 -1.65 -3.56
C ASP A 489 18.40 -2.69 -4.10
N LEU A 490 19.28 -3.22 -3.25
CA LEU A 490 20.22 -4.26 -3.64
C LEU A 490 19.52 -5.60 -3.95
N ASP A 491 18.41 -5.92 -3.26
CA ASP A 491 17.67 -7.17 -3.52
C ASP A 491 17.15 -7.23 -4.96
N LEU A 492 16.79 -6.07 -5.56
CA LEU A 492 16.38 -5.99 -6.98
C LEU A 492 17.51 -6.34 -7.95
N ILE A 493 18.73 -5.89 -7.64
CA ILE A 493 19.92 -6.16 -8.46
C ILE A 493 20.26 -7.65 -8.38
N GLU A 494 20.24 -8.21 -7.17
CA GLU A 494 20.52 -9.64 -6.95
C GLU A 494 19.49 -10.53 -7.63
N ASP A 495 18.19 -10.21 -7.56
CA ASP A 495 17.13 -10.94 -8.27
C ASP A 495 17.35 -10.88 -9.80
N TYR A 496 17.66 -9.70 -10.34
CA TYR A 496 17.96 -9.53 -11.76
C TYR A 496 19.16 -10.39 -12.19
N LEU A 497 20.24 -10.37 -11.42
CA LEU A 497 21.47 -11.08 -11.75
C LEU A 497 21.36 -12.60 -11.53
N THR A 498 20.40 -13.06 -10.71
CA THR A 498 20.07 -14.49 -10.62
C THR A 498 19.60 -15.05 -11.96
N VAL A 499 18.88 -14.25 -12.75
CA VAL A 499 18.35 -14.64 -14.07
C VAL A 499 19.28 -14.22 -15.22
N TRP A 500 19.95 -13.07 -15.10
CA TRP A 500 20.76 -12.46 -16.15
C TRP A 500 22.18 -12.12 -15.68
N PRO A 501 22.97 -13.11 -15.20
CA PRO A 501 24.31 -12.85 -14.67
C PRO A 501 25.29 -12.30 -15.70
N ASP A 502 25.09 -12.61 -16.98
CA ASP A 502 25.88 -12.14 -18.11
C ASP A 502 25.66 -10.65 -18.47
N ARG A 503 24.67 -10.01 -17.83
CA ARG A 503 24.32 -8.62 -18.10
C ARG A 503 24.76 -7.65 -17.00
N GLU A 504 25.56 -8.08 -16.03
CA GLU A 504 25.98 -7.26 -14.91
C GLU A 504 26.72 -5.99 -15.35
N GLU A 505 27.68 -6.12 -16.27
CA GLU A 505 28.44 -4.97 -16.79
C GLU A 505 27.53 -3.92 -17.42
N LYS A 506 26.63 -4.35 -18.29
CA LYS A 506 25.67 -3.49 -18.95
C LYS A 506 24.71 -2.83 -17.94
N LEU A 507 24.26 -3.57 -16.94
CA LEU A 507 23.39 -3.06 -15.90
C LEU A 507 24.06 -1.93 -15.10
N LEU A 508 25.33 -2.12 -14.72
CA LEU A 508 26.07 -1.23 -13.83
C LEU A 508 26.66 -0.01 -14.53
N CYS A 509 27.09 -0.14 -15.80
CA CYS A 509 27.89 0.88 -16.46
C CYS A 509 27.13 1.72 -17.51
N ASP A 510 25.97 1.25 -18.05
CA ASP A 510 25.21 2.04 -19.02
C ASP A 510 24.57 3.28 -18.35
N GLU A 511 24.80 4.47 -18.92
CA GLU A 511 24.24 5.73 -18.47
C GLU A 511 22.75 5.88 -18.88
N THR A 512 21.90 5.03 -18.34
CA THR A 512 20.47 5.00 -18.69
C THR A 512 19.57 5.60 -17.62
N LEU A 513 20.08 5.74 -16.38
CA LEU A 513 19.32 6.23 -15.24
C LEU A 513 19.31 7.75 -15.15
N THR A 514 18.30 8.28 -14.43
CA THR A 514 18.12 9.69 -14.15
C THR A 514 18.05 9.92 -12.63
N TRP A 515 17.98 11.17 -12.19
CA TRP A 515 17.85 11.54 -10.80
C TRP A 515 16.48 12.18 -10.55
N TYR A 516 15.86 11.87 -9.40
CA TYR A 516 14.58 12.48 -9.02
C TYR A 516 14.81 13.80 -8.30
N PRO A 517 14.08 14.89 -8.62
CA PRO A 517 14.24 16.18 -7.95
C PRO A 517 13.79 16.11 -6.48
N ALA A 518 14.65 16.56 -5.57
CA ALA A 518 14.30 16.66 -4.16
C ALA A 518 13.28 17.79 -3.93
N ARG A 519 12.21 17.51 -3.17
CA ARG A 519 11.17 18.46 -2.77
C ARG A 519 11.40 19.03 -1.38
N ALA A 520 12.18 18.33 -0.58
CA ALA A 520 12.57 18.74 0.74
C ALA A 520 14.05 18.44 0.95
N GLY A 521 14.72 19.26 1.74
CA GLY A 521 16.10 19.09 2.16
C GLY A 521 16.18 18.60 3.60
N ILE A 522 17.32 17.96 3.94
CA ILE A 522 17.67 17.65 5.33
C ILE A 522 18.27 18.88 5.98
N THR A 523 17.71 19.29 7.11
CA THR A 523 18.18 20.42 7.91
C THR A 523 19.58 20.12 8.46
N GLU A 524 20.48 21.08 8.39
CA GLU A 524 21.81 20.97 8.97
C GLU A 524 21.76 20.75 10.50
N ARG A 525 22.71 20.00 11.06
CA ARG A 525 22.74 19.61 12.48
C ARG A 525 22.50 20.77 13.43
N CYS A 526 23.25 21.87 13.25
CA CYS A 526 23.18 23.05 14.13
C CYS A 526 21.78 23.69 14.16
N ALA A 527 20.98 23.53 13.13
CA ALA A 527 19.61 24.03 13.05
C ALA A 527 18.57 23.04 13.62
N ARG A 528 18.91 21.77 13.73
CA ARG A 528 18.03 20.76 14.33
C ARG A 528 18.07 20.71 15.84
N TYR A 529 19.19 21.13 16.48
CA TYR A 529 19.39 20.98 17.91
C TYR A 529 18.45 21.86 18.72
N ARG A 530 17.82 21.25 19.72
CA ARG A 530 16.94 21.90 20.68
C ARG A 530 17.30 21.49 22.10
N GLU A 531 17.40 22.46 22.98
CA GLU A 531 17.55 22.24 24.43
C GLU A 531 16.17 21.93 25.00
N THR A 532 16.07 20.85 25.74
CA THR A 532 14.85 20.45 26.45
C THR A 532 15.17 20.21 27.92
N PRO A 533 14.16 20.14 28.81
CA PRO A 533 14.39 19.78 30.22
C PRO A 533 15.12 18.45 30.40
N ASN A 534 15.01 17.54 29.42
CA ASN A 534 15.61 16.20 29.46
C ASN A 534 16.95 16.11 28.68
N GLY A 535 17.54 17.24 28.28
CA GLY A 535 18.79 17.28 27.54
C GLY A 535 18.66 17.76 26.10
N LEU A 536 19.71 17.58 25.33
CA LEU A 536 19.75 17.98 23.92
C LEU A 536 18.95 16.99 23.06
N ARG A 537 18.14 17.53 22.16
CA ARG A 537 17.35 16.76 21.19
C ARG A 537 17.55 17.34 19.78
N GLN A 538 17.18 16.57 18.75
CA GLN A 538 17.14 17.08 17.37
C GLN A 538 15.72 16.99 16.81
N TYR A 539 15.24 18.16 16.34
CA TYR A 539 13.89 18.31 15.76
C TYR A 539 13.97 19.10 14.46
N ASN A 540 12.84 19.19 13.72
CA ASN A 540 12.74 19.90 12.44
C ASN A 540 13.81 19.41 11.45
N ALA A 541 13.84 18.12 11.25
CA ALA A 541 14.87 17.45 10.46
C ALA A 541 14.81 17.74 8.96
N THR A 542 13.67 18.20 8.44
CA THR A 542 13.46 18.49 7.01
C THR A 542 12.87 19.89 6.81
N TYR A 543 13.11 20.47 5.65
CA TYR A 543 12.53 21.74 5.21
C TYR A 543 12.17 21.68 3.71
N PRO A 544 11.10 22.38 3.25
CA PRO A 544 10.76 22.44 1.83
C PRO A 544 11.83 23.18 1.03
N LEU A 545 12.12 22.68 -0.18
CA LEU A 545 13.04 23.35 -1.13
C LEU A 545 12.23 24.25 -2.06
N GLU A 546 12.52 25.56 -2.03
CA GLU A 546 11.78 26.60 -2.78
C GLU A 546 11.96 26.48 -4.31
N ASN A 547 13.10 25.98 -4.77
CA ASN A 547 13.45 25.87 -6.19
C ASN A 547 13.27 24.45 -6.77
N SER A 548 12.43 23.63 -6.17
CA SER A 548 12.19 22.29 -6.71
C SER A 548 11.58 22.39 -8.12
N THR A 549 12.25 21.81 -9.12
CA THR A 549 11.73 21.76 -10.48
C THR A 549 10.37 21.06 -10.52
N ALA A 550 9.46 21.56 -11.35
CA ALA A 550 8.14 20.91 -11.50
C ALA A 550 8.22 19.53 -12.20
N GLY A 551 9.43 19.17 -12.68
CA GLY A 551 9.68 17.92 -13.39
C GLY A 551 9.80 16.68 -12.49
N THR A 552 9.87 15.53 -13.13
CA THR A 552 10.14 14.22 -12.52
C THR A 552 11.59 13.79 -12.70
N VAL A 553 12.43 14.63 -13.32
CA VAL A 553 13.85 14.36 -13.61
C VAL A 553 14.65 15.60 -13.24
N GLU A 554 15.74 15.40 -12.52
CA GLU A 554 16.72 16.43 -12.19
C GLU A 554 17.46 16.87 -13.45
N VAL A 555 17.75 18.17 -13.56
CA VAL A 555 18.40 18.77 -14.71
C VAL A 555 19.66 19.54 -14.32
N ASP A 556 20.60 19.65 -15.27
CA ASP A 556 21.78 20.51 -15.13
C ASP A 556 21.42 22.02 -15.27
N ALA A 557 22.40 22.87 -15.13
CA ALA A 557 22.25 24.32 -15.27
C ALA A 557 21.79 24.77 -16.68
N GLN A 558 21.88 23.91 -17.67
CA GLN A 558 21.45 24.13 -19.06
C GLN A 558 20.05 23.55 -19.34
N GLY A 559 19.43 22.88 -18.36
CA GLY A 559 18.13 22.25 -18.48
C GLY A 559 18.15 20.84 -19.10
N ASN A 560 19.32 20.22 -19.27
CA ASN A 560 19.42 18.84 -19.74
C ASN A 560 19.23 17.86 -18.59
N PRO A 561 18.56 16.71 -18.79
CA PRO A 561 18.44 15.67 -17.79
C PRO A 561 19.82 15.17 -17.32
N LEU A 562 20.05 15.16 -16.00
CA LEU A 562 21.23 14.54 -15.41
C LEU A 562 21.14 13.02 -15.60
N ARG A 563 22.15 12.45 -16.30
CA ARG A 563 22.26 11.02 -16.55
C ARG A 563 23.25 10.37 -15.61
N SER A 564 22.98 9.12 -15.28
CA SER A 564 23.81 8.33 -14.36
C SER A 564 23.85 6.87 -14.78
N CYS A 565 24.91 6.20 -14.44
CA CYS A 565 24.95 4.73 -14.43
C CYS A 565 24.58 4.20 -13.04
N LEU A 566 24.22 2.93 -12.96
CA LEU A 566 23.82 2.33 -11.67
C LEU A 566 25.00 2.31 -10.69
N MET A 567 26.24 2.07 -11.16
CA MET A 567 27.43 2.06 -10.33
C MET A 567 27.63 3.40 -9.58
N GLU A 568 27.43 4.54 -10.24
CA GLU A 568 27.51 5.85 -9.61
C GLU A 568 26.48 5.99 -8.47
N LYS A 569 25.25 5.52 -8.67
CA LYS A 569 24.19 5.57 -7.66
C LYS A 569 24.49 4.68 -6.45
N LEU A 570 25.04 3.50 -6.67
CA LEU A 570 25.48 2.60 -5.60
C LEU A 570 26.61 3.24 -4.77
N VAL A 571 27.58 3.88 -5.44
CA VAL A 571 28.68 4.59 -4.76
C VAL A 571 28.15 5.77 -3.96
N LEU A 572 27.19 6.54 -4.49
CA LEU A 572 26.54 7.63 -3.74
C LEU A 572 25.84 7.10 -2.49
N LEU A 573 25.05 6.03 -2.61
CA LEU A 573 24.38 5.44 -1.46
C LEU A 573 25.38 4.96 -0.41
N CYS A 574 26.45 4.27 -0.81
CA CYS A 574 27.55 3.87 0.09
C CYS A 574 28.14 5.09 0.81
N ALA A 575 28.46 6.15 0.09
CA ALA A 575 29.09 7.36 0.63
C ALA A 575 28.16 8.07 1.63
N ILE A 576 26.89 8.31 1.26
CA ILE A 576 25.93 9.00 2.12
C ILE A 576 25.64 8.18 3.38
N LYS A 577 25.40 6.87 3.25
CA LYS A 577 25.09 6.02 4.40
C LYS A 577 26.31 5.85 5.31
N TYR A 578 27.51 5.73 4.76
CA TYR A 578 28.75 5.75 5.53
C TYR A 578 28.95 7.07 6.29
N ALA A 579 28.68 8.19 5.64
CA ALA A 579 28.76 9.51 6.28
C ALA A 579 27.67 9.72 7.36
N THR A 580 26.63 8.89 7.38
CA THR A 580 25.51 8.96 8.34
C THR A 580 25.70 8.02 9.55
N LEU A 581 26.81 7.28 9.65
CA LEU A 581 27.11 6.49 10.85
C LEU A 581 27.15 7.38 12.09
N ASP A 582 26.64 6.87 13.21
CA ASP A 582 26.54 7.55 14.50
C ASP A 582 27.91 7.91 15.10
N ALA A 583 27.90 8.51 16.29
CA ALA A 583 29.10 8.96 16.98
C ALA A 583 30.07 7.84 17.42
N TYR A 584 29.62 6.57 17.36
CA TYR A 584 30.45 5.39 17.63
C TYR A 584 30.84 4.67 16.32
N ALA A 585 30.43 5.17 15.16
CA ALA A 585 30.57 4.55 13.86
C ALA A 585 29.94 3.14 13.79
N MET A 586 28.82 2.97 14.46
CA MET A 586 28.10 1.70 14.56
C MET A 586 26.79 1.69 13.77
N GLY A 587 25.78 2.42 14.25
CA GLY A 587 24.46 2.50 13.60
C GLY A 587 24.35 3.65 12.61
N ILE A 588 23.42 3.55 11.64
CA ILE A 588 23.08 4.66 10.74
C ILE A 588 22.07 5.56 11.46
N GLU A 589 22.37 6.87 11.57
CA GLU A 589 21.51 7.85 12.22
C GLU A 589 20.21 8.12 11.47
N MET A 590 19.14 8.32 12.22
CA MET A 590 17.80 8.67 11.72
C MET A 590 17.68 10.19 11.51
N GLU A 591 18.58 10.76 10.74
CA GLU A 591 18.72 12.21 10.57
C GLU A 591 17.55 12.91 9.89
N GLY A 592 16.74 12.17 9.12
CA GLY A 592 15.52 12.65 8.47
C GLY A 592 14.32 12.85 9.40
N GLY A 593 14.47 12.59 10.70
CA GLY A 593 13.45 12.77 11.72
C GLY A 593 12.37 11.69 11.74
N LYS A 594 12.58 10.62 10.99
CA LYS A 594 11.72 9.42 10.96
C LYS A 594 12.53 8.18 11.35
N PRO A 595 11.98 7.30 12.18
CA PRO A 595 12.60 5.99 12.44
C PRO A 595 12.54 5.12 11.18
N GLY A 596 12.99 3.89 11.25
CA GLY A 596 12.73 2.90 10.23
C GLY A 596 11.25 2.47 10.21
N TRP A 597 10.98 1.26 9.78
CA TRP A 597 9.62 0.70 9.66
C TRP A 597 8.78 0.77 10.96
N TYR A 598 9.43 0.82 12.13
CA TYR A 598 8.75 0.83 13.43
C TYR A 598 8.40 2.27 13.85
N ASP A 599 7.42 2.86 13.22
CA ASP A 599 6.99 4.25 13.39
C ASP A 599 6.52 4.60 14.82
N ALA A 600 6.24 3.61 15.66
CA ALA A 600 5.90 3.82 17.05
C ALA A 600 7.10 4.18 17.96
N LEU A 601 8.34 4.00 17.46
CA LEU A 601 9.57 4.56 18.05
C LEU A 601 9.84 6.00 17.56
N ASN A 602 8.81 6.79 17.38
CA ASN A 602 8.85 8.13 16.76
C ASN A 602 9.65 9.18 17.54
N GLY A 603 10.04 8.91 18.78
CA GLY A 603 10.96 9.75 19.58
C GLY A 603 12.44 9.43 19.33
N LEU A 604 12.72 8.23 18.80
CA LEU A 604 14.10 7.75 18.62
C LEU A 604 14.97 8.68 17.76
N PRO A 605 14.51 9.23 16.62
CA PRO A 605 15.29 10.20 15.85
C PRO A 605 15.67 11.44 16.65
N GLY A 606 14.79 11.94 17.51
CA GLY A 606 15.05 13.08 18.38
C GLY A 606 16.14 12.85 19.43
N LEU A 607 16.38 11.59 19.78
CA LEU A 607 17.41 11.11 20.71
C LEU A 607 18.74 10.78 20.01
N PHE A 608 18.99 11.28 18.81
CA PHE A 608 20.14 10.91 17.97
C PHE A 608 20.13 9.42 17.63
N GLY A 609 18.94 8.82 17.49
CA GLY A 609 18.77 7.40 17.26
C GLY A 609 19.46 6.89 16.03
N SER A 610 19.99 5.66 16.09
CA SER A 610 20.67 4.98 14.98
C SER A 610 20.28 3.52 14.89
N SER A 611 20.41 2.94 13.68
CA SER A 611 19.99 1.58 13.33
C SER A 611 21.16 0.70 12.91
N MET A 612 21.37 -0.40 13.64
CA MET A 612 22.31 -1.44 13.28
C MET A 612 21.81 -2.30 12.11
N ALA A 613 20.50 -2.42 11.96
CA ALA A 613 19.90 -3.13 10.83
C ALA A 613 20.33 -2.49 9.50
N GLU A 614 20.33 -1.16 9.43
CA GLU A 614 20.78 -0.42 8.25
C GLU A 614 22.31 -0.50 8.05
N SER A 615 23.09 -0.58 9.13
CA SER A 615 24.54 -0.82 9.02
C SER A 615 24.86 -2.18 8.41
N CYS A 616 24.05 -3.20 8.71
CA CYS A 616 24.17 -4.49 8.04
C CYS A 616 23.86 -4.40 6.53
N GLU A 617 22.82 -3.65 6.14
CA GLU A 617 22.52 -3.43 4.72
C GLU A 617 23.61 -2.58 4.03
N LEU A 618 24.21 -1.61 4.73
CA LEU A 618 25.36 -0.86 4.21
C LEU A 618 26.57 -1.77 3.98
N ALA A 619 26.88 -2.67 4.93
CA ALA A 619 27.94 -3.64 4.74
C ALA A 619 27.70 -4.53 3.50
N ARG A 620 26.47 -4.99 3.32
CA ARG A 620 26.07 -5.79 2.16
C ARG A 620 26.18 -5.01 0.84
N LEU A 621 25.76 -3.74 0.84
CA LEU A 621 25.87 -2.88 -0.32
C LEU A 621 27.35 -2.60 -0.68
N LEU A 622 28.20 -2.34 0.31
CA LEU A 622 29.66 -2.18 0.11
C LEU A 622 30.30 -3.47 -0.43
N GLU A 623 29.97 -4.63 0.14
CA GLU A 623 30.48 -5.93 -0.33
C GLU A 623 30.13 -6.18 -1.79
N TYR A 624 28.87 -5.94 -2.16
CA TYR A 624 28.43 -6.08 -3.55
C TYR A 624 29.18 -5.11 -4.47
N THR A 625 29.25 -3.83 -4.09
CA THR A 625 29.89 -2.78 -4.92
C THR A 625 31.37 -3.05 -5.12
N ILE A 626 32.11 -3.46 -4.07
CA ILE A 626 33.51 -3.84 -4.13
C ILE A 626 33.68 -5.05 -5.07
N SER A 627 32.91 -6.11 -4.85
CA SER A 627 33.00 -7.33 -5.66
C SER A 627 32.64 -7.07 -7.14
N ALA A 628 31.68 -6.19 -7.41
CA ALA A 628 31.36 -5.79 -8.77
C ALA A 628 32.52 -5.02 -9.44
N LEU A 629 33.16 -4.09 -8.73
CA LEU A 629 34.31 -3.34 -9.24
C LEU A 629 35.54 -4.23 -9.46
N GLU A 630 35.74 -5.27 -8.64
CA GLU A 630 36.82 -6.27 -8.83
C GLU A 630 36.59 -7.11 -10.08
N ARG A 631 35.34 -7.54 -10.32
CA ARG A 631 34.99 -8.36 -11.51
C ARG A 631 34.98 -7.53 -12.80
N LEU A 632 34.57 -6.27 -12.71
CA LEU A 632 34.34 -5.36 -13.82
C LEU A 632 35.17 -4.07 -13.64
N PRO A 633 36.51 -4.15 -13.87
CA PRO A 633 37.39 -3.01 -13.58
C PRO A 633 37.31 -1.94 -14.69
N HIS A 634 36.12 -1.69 -15.24
CA HIS A 634 35.90 -0.67 -16.23
C HIS A 634 35.70 0.72 -15.59
N PRO A 635 36.26 1.78 -16.21
CA PRO A 635 35.99 3.14 -15.77
C PRO A 635 34.56 3.53 -16.07
N PHE A 636 33.97 4.36 -15.23
CA PHE A 636 32.63 4.90 -15.42
C PHE A 636 32.60 6.41 -15.11
N ALA A 637 31.63 7.10 -15.71
CA ALA A 637 31.44 8.52 -15.45
C ALA A 637 30.82 8.73 -14.06
N MET A 638 31.32 9.71 -13.32
CA MET A 638 30.79 10.13 -12.03
C MET A 638 30.73 11.65 -11.99
N HIS A 639 29.61 12.21 -11.49
CA HIS A 639 29.48 13.65 -11.30
C HIS A 639 30.55 14.17 -10.35
N ARG A 640 31.09 15.35 -10.66
CA ARG A 640 32.20 15.94 -9.87
C ARG A 640 31.84 16.13 -8.42
N GLU A 641 30.60 16.46 -8.14
CA GLU A 641 30.09 16.68 -6.78
C GLU A 641 30.09 15.37 -5.96
N ILE A 642 29.70 14.26 -6.56
CA ILE A 642 29.74 12.93 -5.91
C ILE A 642 31.19 12.50 -5.71
N ARG A 643 32.05 12.70 -6.70
CA ARG A 643 33.46 12.40 -6.58
C ARG A 643 34.10 13.18 -5.44
N ALA A 644 33.84 14.48 -5.32
CA ALA A 644 34.35 15.31 -4.25
C ALA A 644 33.92 14.79 -2.86
N LEU A 645 32.67 14.33 -2.70
CA LEU A 645 32.18 13.67 -1.49
C LEU A 645 33.01 12.43 -1.17
N VAL A 646 33.20 11.54 -2.14
CA VAL A 646 33.96 10.28 -1.98
C VAL A 646 35.40 10.56 -1.60
N ASP A 647 36.06 11.47 -2.32
CA ASP A 647 37.46 11.85 -2.08
C ASP A 647 37.66 12.43 -0.68
N GLU A 648 36.74 13.29 -0.22
CA GLU A 648 36.85 13.90 1.11
C GLU A 648 36.55 12.89 2.22
N LEU A 649 35.53 12.07 2.10
CA LEU A 649 35.24 10.98 3.06
C LEU A 649 36.41 9.98 3.14
N SER A 650 37.09 9.70 2.02
CA SER A 650 38.28 8.86 2.01
C SER A 650 39.41 9.46 2.83
N LYS A 651 39.66 10.78 2.74
CA LYS A 651 40.67 11.49 3.55
C LYS A 651 40.30 11.45 5.03
N ILE A 652 39.07 11.77 5.37
CA ILE A 652 38.56 11.72 6.74
C ILE A 652 38.77 10.34 7.36
N THR A 653 38.43 9.27 6.63
CA THR A 653 38.59 7.90 7.12
C THR A 653 40.07 7.56 7.37
N LYS A 654 40.99 7.98 6.48
CA LYS A 654 42.44 7.76 6.64
C LYS A 654 43.05 8.54 7.78
N GLN A 655 42.45 9.62 8.22
CA GLN A 655 42.94 10.48 9.33
C GLN A 655 42.47 9.97 10.70
N GLU A 656 41.44 9.12 10.75
CA GLU A 656 40.97 8.55 12.01
C GLU A 656 42.05 7.58 12.58
N LYS A 657 42.46 7.83 13.84
CA LYS A 657 43.54 7.09 14.46
C LYS A 657 43.20 5.66 14.83
N GLU A 658 41.97 5.46 15.31
CA GLU A 658 41.48 4.19 15.80
C GLU A 658 40.11 3.84 15.17
N PRO A 659 40.01 3.73 13.84
CA PRO A 659 38.73 3.60 13.15
C PRO A 659 37.96 2.35 13.57
N PHE A 660 38.65 1.32 14.06
CA PHE A 660 38.08 0.01 14.42
C PHE A 660 37.88 -0.19 15.93
N ALA A 661 38.39 0.71 16.78
CA ALA A 661 38.21 0.59 18.20
C ALA A 661 36.79 0.96 18.65
N TYR A 662 36.29 0.26 19.69
CA TYR A 662 35.03 0.67 20.33
C TYR A 662 35.23 1.97 21.12
N GLY A 663 34.27 2.85 21.00
CA GLY A 663 34.21 4.11 21.72
C GLY A 663 33.69 5.27 20.89
N GLU A 664 33.43 6.36 21.56
CA GLU A 664 33.01 7.60 20.94
C GLU A 664 34.08 8.17 19.99
N LYS A 665 33.67 8.58 18.79
CA LYS A 665 34.55 9.15 17.75
C LYS A 665 34.01 10.52 17.34
N LEU A 666 33.92 11.45 18.31
CA LEU A 666 33.22 12.74 18.11
C LEU A 666 33.86 13.58 16.98
N GLU A 667 35.21 13.65 16.89
CA GLU A 667 35.88 14.37 15.81
C GLU A 667 35.62 13.75 14.45
N PHE A 668 35.67 12.43 14.36
CA PHE A 668 35.39 11.69 13.15
C PHE A 668 33.92 11.81 12.74
N TRP A 669 32.99 11.74 13.70
CA TRP A 669 31.58 11.98 13.47
C TRP A 669 31.29 13.38 12.93
N ASN A 670 31.91 14.42 13.54
CA ASN A 670 31.78 15.79 13.08
C ASN A 670 32.31 15.98 11.66
N ALA A 671 33.51 15.48 11.36
CA ALA A 671 34.11 15.60 10.03
C ALA A 671 33.24 14.95 8.93
N ARG A 672 32.73 13.75 9.17
CA ARG A 672 31.83 13.08 8.22
C ARG A 672 30.53 13.85 8.01
N ASN A 673 29.93 14.35 9.07
CA ASN A 673 28.72 15.17 9.00
C ASN A 673 28.95 16.48 8.25
N ASP A 674 30.06 17.19 8.53
CA ASP A 674 30.40 18.44 7.83
C ASP A 674 30.58 18.20 6.33
N CYS A 675 31.26 17.12 5.98
CA CYS A 675 31.42 16.70 4.59
C CYS A 675 30.05 16.42 3.89
N ARG A 676 29.18 15.65 4.55
CA ARG A 676 27.83 15.34 4.03
C ARG A 676 26.96 16.58 3.90
N GLU A 677 26.99 17.49 4.88
CA GLU A 677 26.25 18.74 4.83
C GLU A 677 26.75 19.67 3.72
N ALA A 678 28.08 19.75 3.53
CA ALA A 678 28.67 20.51 2.43
C ALA A 678 28.24 19.93 1.04
N TYR A 679 28.24 18.61 0.89
CA TYR A 679 27.76 17.95 -0.30
C TYR A 679 26.27 18.24 -0.56
N ARG A 680 25.41 18.14 0.45
CA ARG A 680 23.96 18.40 0.30
C ARG A 680 23.67 19.84 -0.06
N ARG A 681 24.45 20.82 0.46
CA ARG A 681 24.33 22.21 -0.01
C ARG A 681 24.58 22.36 -1.51
N SER A 682 25.47 21.55 -2.08
CA SER A 682 25.70 21.50 -3.51
C SER A 682 24.55 20.80 -4.24
N ALA A 683 24.14 19.62 -3.76
CA ALA A 683 23.05 18.85 -4.34
C ALA A 683 21.73 19.62 -4.42
N TYR A 684 21.36 20.38 -3.37
CA TYR A 684 20.14 21.18 -3.35
C TYR A 684 20.18 22.44 -4.24
N ARG A 685 21.37 22.84 -4.71
CA ARG A 685 21.52 23.92 -5.71
C ARG A 685 21.47 23.41 -7.14
N GLY A 686 21.47 22.09 -7.33
CA GLY A 686 21.63 21.42 -8.60
C GLY A 686 23.10 21.14 -8.94
N PHE A 687 23.34 20.05 -9.64
CA PHE A 687 24.68 19.69 -10.13
C PHE A 687 25.06 20.49 -11.38
N SER A 688 26.36 20.66 -11.54
CA SER A 688 26.92 21.30 -12.75
C SER A 688 26.68 20.54 -14.04
N GLY A 689 26.41 19.21 -13.95
CA GLY A 689 26.37 18.29 -15.08
C GLY A 689 27.76 17.83 -15.54
N GLU A 690 28.84 18.35 -14.91
CA GLU A 690 30.19 17.92 -15.22
C GLU A 690 30.51 16.56 -14.58
N THR A 691 31.01 15.64 -15.41
CA THR A 691 31.45 14.31 -14.95
C THR A 691 32.96 14.17 -15.04
N ALA A 692 33.49 13.25 -14.24
CA ALA A 692 34.86 12.81 -14.29
C ALA A 692 34.89 11.29 -14.38
N ILE A 693 35.88 10.74 -15.07
CA ILE A 693 36.07 9.31 -15.13
C ILE A 693 36.58 8.80 -13.79
N MET A 694 35.93 7.79 -13.25
CA MET A 694 36.30 7.08 -12.03
C MET A 694 36.85 5.71 -12.40
N GLU A 695 38.08 5.47 -12.00
CA GLU A 695 38.74 4.17 -12.16
C GLU A 695 38.46 3.27 -10.97
N ALA A 696 38.07 2.02 -11.21
CA ALA A 696 37.78 1.05 -10.15
C ALA A 696 38.94 0.90 -9.15
N GLN A 697 40.17 0.83 -9.63
CA GLN A 697 41.38 0.71 -8.80
C GLN A 697 41.59 1.88 -7.84
N THR A 698 41.11 3.07 -8.17
CA THR A 698 41.18 4.25 -7.31
C THR A 698 40.11 4.21 -6.21
N LEU A 699 38.95 3.65 -6.52
CA LEU A 699 37.79 3.62 -5.63
C LEU A 699 37.85 2.45 -4.64
N LEU A 700 38.31 1.28 -5.06
CA LEU A 700 38.33 0.06 -4.26
C LEU A 700 38.92 0.25 -2.86
N PRO A 701 40.14 0.83 -2.68
CA PRO A 701 40.70 0.99 -1.32
C PRO A 701 39.86 1.87 -0.40
N THR A 702 39.08 2.80 -0.97
CA THR A 702 38.19 3.65 -0.20
C THR A 702 37.00 2.86 0.31
N LEU A 703 36.32 2.10 -0.57
CA LEU A 703 35.16 1.28 -0.20
C LEU A 703 35.55 0.15 0.76
N GLU A 704 36.71 -0.49 0.57
CA GLU A 704 37.26 -1.50 1.47
C GLU A 704 37.48 -0.95 2.89
N ASN A 705 38.08 0.24 3.00
CA ASN A 705 38.23 0.90 4.31
C ASN A 705 36.89 1.23 4.96
N TRP A 706 35.89 1.70 4.19
CA TRP A 706 34.56 1.94 4.72
C TRP A 706 33.90 0.65 5.20
N LEU A 707 34.00 -0.43 4.41
CA LEU A 707 33.51 -1.74 4.80
C LEU A 707 34.14 -2.25 6.10
N GLN A 708 35.45 -2.07 6.28
CA GLN A 708 36.16 -2.46 7.51
C GLN A 708 35.62 -1.69 8.74
N VAL A 709 35.38 -0.37 8.60
CA VAL A 709 34.78 0.45 9.69
C VAL A 709 33.39 -0.05 10.04
N VAL A 710 32.54 -0.28 9.03
CA VAL A 710 31.15 -0.75 9.22
C VAL A 710 31.14 -2.15 9.85
N ARG A 711 31.96 -3.09 9.35
CA ARG A 711 32.07 -4.43 9.92
C ARG A 711 32.60 -4.43 11.36
N ALA A 712 33.54 -3.53 11.68
CA ALA A 712 34.00 -3.36 13.07
C ALA A 712 32.88 -2.88 13.99
N GLY A 713 32.07 -1.91 13.54
CA GLY A 713 30.89 -1.45 14.26
C GLY A 713 29.85 -2.56 14.49
N ILE A 714 29.59 -3.38 13.47
CA ILE A 714 28.68 -4.54 13.58
C ILE A 714 29.23 -5.57 14.59
N ALA A 715 30.52 -5.88 14.52
CA ALA A 715 31.14 -6.81 15.43
C ALA A 715 31.11 -6.33 16.89
N GLN A 716 31.33 -5.03 17.10
CA GLN A 716 31.22 -4.40 18.42
C GLN A 716 29.79 -4.50 18.97
N ALA A 717 28.79 -4.16 18.17
CA ALA A 717 27.35 -4.30 18.55
C ALA A 717 27.02 -5.74 18.93
N GLN A 718 27.49 -6.71 18.15
CA GLN A 718 27.26 -8.14 18.43
C GLN A 718 27.87 -8.58 19.77
N GLY A 719 28.98 -7.94 20.20
CA GLY A 719 29.63 -8.23 21.49
C GLY A 719 28.96 -7.58 22.70
N MET A 720 27.94 -6.74 22.53
CA MET A 720 27.33 -5.98 23.64
C MET A 720 26.21 -6.74 24.38
N GLY A 721 25.68 -7.83 23.85
CA GLY A 721 24.61 -8.61 24.46
C GLY A 721 24.49 -10.02 23.89
N GLU A 722 23.55 -10.80 24.41
CA GLU A 722 23.24 -12.13 23.88
C GLU A 722 22.62 -12.04 22.47
N VAL A 723 21.79 -11.01 22.27
CA VAL A 723 21.20 -10.65 20.97
C VAL A 723 21.86 -9.37 20.49
N MET A 724 22.11 -9.27 19.20
CA MET A 724 22.66 -8.07 18.61
C MET A 724 21.68 -6.89 18.77
N PRO A 725 22.10 -5.75 19.37
CA PRO A 725 21.26 -4.56 19.44
C PRO A 725 20.80 -4.10 18.05
N THR A 726 19.54 -3.72 17.94
CA THR A 726 19.00 -3.17 16.68
C THR A 726 19.09 -1.66 16.63
N TYR A 727 18.78 -0.97 17.74
CA TYR A 727 18.77 0.49 17.80
C TYR A 727 19.59 1.01 18.96
N PHE A 728 20.34 2.08 18.70
CA PHE A 728 20.99 2.90 19.73
C PHE A 728 20.34 4.27 19.80
N TYR A 729 20.47 4.92 20.95
CA TYR A 729 20.15 6.32 21.18
C TYR A 729 21.16 6.91 22.18
N TYR A 730 21.17 8.25 22.35
CA TYR A 730 22.26 8.91 23.06
C TYR A 730 21.77 9.95 24.04
N ASP A 731 22.37 9.93 25.24
CA ASP A 731 22.37 11.07 26.14
C ASP A 731 23.55 11.99 25.72
N VAL A 732 23.23 13.22 25.30
CA VAL A 732 24.21 14.10 24.66
C VAL A 732 24.57 15.26 25.61
N ALA A 733 25.81 15.28 26.06
CA ALA A 733 26.37 16.48 26.71
C ALA A 733 26.72 17.51 25.63
N TYR A 734 26.51 18.79 25.95
CA TYR A 734 26.71 19.86 24.99
C TYR A 734 27.29 21.12 25.69
N ARG A 735 27.94 21.97 24.91
CA ARG A 735 28.33 23.33 25.30
C ARG A 735 27.64 24.35 24.43
N LYS A 736 27.54 25.60 24.87
CA LYS A 736 27.03 26.68 24.03
C LYS A 736 28.18 27.44 23.37
N ALA A 737 28.05 27.67 22.07
CA ALA A 737 28.91 28.58 21.33
C ALA A 737 28.01 29.45 20.45
N ASP A 738 28.17 30.75 20.52
CA ASP A 738 27.33 31.74 19.82
C ASP A 738 25.83 31.53 20.04
N GLY A 739 25.43 31.12 21.25
CA GLY A 739 24.04 30.86 21.64
C GLY A 739 23.45 29.53 21.13
N LYS A 740 24.23 28.76 20.38
CA LYS A 740 23.80 27.46 19.84
C LYS A 740 24.41 26.29 20.64
N PRO A 741 23.65 25.21 20.89
CA PRO A 741 24.20 24.02 21.52
C PRO A 741 25.09 23.25 20.53
N ILE A 742 26.24 22.78 21.01
CA ILE A 742 27.19 21.97 20.27
C ILE A 742 27.41 20.69 21.08
N PRO A 743 27.16 19.51 20.55
CA PRO A 743 27.49 18.25 21.18
C PRO A 743 28.96 18.13 21.51
N VAL A 744 29.30 17.65 22.71
CA VAL A 744 30.69 17.44 23.16
C VAL A 744 30.92 16.02 23.65
N HIS A 745 29.87 15.27 23.95
CA HIS A 745 29.98 13.88 24.34
C HIS A 745 28.66 13.16 24.14
N PHE A 746 28.72 11.94 23.59
CA PHE A 746 27.58 11.04 23.33
C PHE A 746 27.69 9.83 24.24
N MET A 747 26.78 9.69 25.19
CA MET A 747 26.69 8.52 26.02
C MET A 747 25.69 7.53 25.38
N GLN A 748 26.22 6.42 24.87
CA GLN A 748 25.42 5.41 24.15
C GLN A 748 24.45 4.69 25.08
N ARG A 749 23.24 4.51 24.61
CA ARG A 749 22.16 3.68 25.17
C ARG A 749 21.64 2.75 24.09
N GLN A 750 21.15 1.58 24.48
CA GLN A 750 20.45 0.67 23.56
C GLN A 750 19.00 0.53 23.94
N THR A 751 18.16 0.28 22.93
CA THR A 751 16.75 -0.10 23.15
C THR A 751 16.67 -1.54 23.68
N PRO A 752 15.52 -1.97 24.22
CA PRO A 752 15.21 -3.40 24.35
C PRO A 752 15.44 -4.14 23.02
N ASP A 753 15.54 -5.47 23.06
CA ASP A 753 15.90 -6.26 21.89
C ASP A 753 14.80 -6.25 20.83
N PHE A 754 15.23 -6.13 19.58
CA PHE A 754 14.42 -6.27 18.37
C PHE A 754 14.99 -7.38 17.48
N LEU A 755 14.10 -8.12 16.82
CA LEU A 755 14.47 -9.22 15.93
C LEU A 755 15.20 -8.72 14.66
N GLU A 756 14.86 -7.53 14.19
CA GLU A 756 15.30 -6.97 12.91
C GLU A 756 16.82 -6.94 12.77
N GLY A 757 17.54 -6.50 13.80
CA GLY A 757 19.01 -6.43 13.77
C GLY A 757 19.64 -7.77 13.40
N THR A 758 19.18 -8.85 14.03
CA THR A 758 19.67 -10.21 13.73
C THR A 758 19.27 -10.68 12.35
N VAL A 759 18.03 -10.40 11.91
CA VAL A 759 17.55 -10.76 10.57
C VAL A 759 18.42 -10.11 9.48
N ARG A 760 18.72 -8.82 9.62
CA ARG A 760 19.60 -8.11 8.67
C ARG A 760 21.03 -8.61 8.72
N ARG A 761 21.50 -8.94 9.92
CA ARG A 761 22.84 -9.52 10.13
C ARG A 761 23.01 -10.87 9.43
N LEU A 762 21.96 -11.72 9.41
CA LEU A 762 21.96 -13.01 8.72
C LEU A 762 22.10 -12.90 7.19
N LYS A 763 21.81 -11.74 6.61
CA LYS A 763 21.99 -11.49 5.17
C LYS A 763 23.46 -11.30 4.77
N LEU A 764 24.35 -11.01 5.71
CA LEU A 764 25.77 -10.82 5.41
C LEU A 764 26.42 -12.14 5.01
N ASN A 765 27.50 -12.02 4.25
CA ASN A 765 28.28 -13.17 3.79
C ASN A 765 29.21 -13.68 4.88
N ASP A 766 28.61 -14.34 5.89
CA ASP A 766 29.32 -15.00 7.00
C ASP A 766 29.27 -16.52 6.85
N ASP A 767 30.14 -17.18 7.63
CA ASP A 767 30.15 -18.64 7.71
C ASP A 767 28.88 -19.18 8.40
N THR A 768 28.57 -20.44 8.15
CA THR A 768 27.40 -21.13 8.70
C THR A 768 27.41 -21.15 10.24
N ALA A 769 28.58 -21.28 10.87
CA ALA A 769 28.69 -21.36 12.33
C ALA A 769 28.28 -20.03 12.98
N THR A 770 28.69 -18.90 12.39
CA THR A 770 28.28 -17.55 12.80
C THR A 770 26.76 -17.38 12.68
N LYS A 771 26.17 -17.75 11.53
CA LYS A 771 24.72 -17.67 11.31
C LYS A 771 23.93 -18.56 12.28
N GLU A 772 24.38 -19.78 12.53
CA GLU A 772 23.77 -20.65 13.53
C GLU A 772 23.87 -20.10 14.97
N ALA A 773 24.99 -19.44 15.31
CA ALA A 773 25.16 -18.80 16.61
C ALA A 773 24.16 -17.66 16.80
N LEU A 774 23.95 -16.83 15.77
CA LEU A 774 22.93 -15.78 15.77
C LEU A 774 21.50 -16.34 15.96
N CYS A 775 21.14 -17.38 15.21
CA CYS A 775 19.84 -18.04 15.39
C CYS A 775 19.67 -18.63 16.80
N ARG A 776 20.72 -19.24 17.35
CA ARG A 776 20.69 -19.78 18.73
C ARG A 776 20.53 -18.68 19.79
N SER A 777 21.20 -17.55 19.61
CA SER A 777 21.09 -16.43 20.58
C SER A 777 19.66 -15.90 20.65
N VAL A 778 19.03 -15.65 19.50
CA VAL A 778 17.60 -15.23 19.45
C VAL A 778 16.69 -16.29 20.07
N ARG A 779 16.89 -17.58 19.75
CA ARG A 779 16.07 -18.67 20.28
C ARG A 779 16.23 -18.88 21.78
N GLY A 780 17.38 -18.48 22.34
CA GLY A 780 17.68 -18.48 23.77
C GLY A 780 17.08 -17.29 24.53
N SER A 781 16.78 -16.21 23.84
CA SER A 781 16.36 -14.93 24.40
C SER A 781 14.84 -14.82 24.62
N ALA A 782 14.39 -13.67 25.13
CA ALA A 782 12.99 -13.30 25.26
C ALA A 782 12.30 -12.99 23.92
N LEU A 783 13.07 -12.91 22.82
CA LEU A 783 12.51 -12.79 21.45
C LEU A 783 11.90 -14.10 20.94
N TYR A 784 12.06 -15.22 21.64
CA TYR A 784 11.42 -16.47 21.26
C TYR A 784 10.33 -16.87 22.24
N ASP A 785 9.09 -16.88 21.78
CA ASP A 785 7.95 -17.40 22.54
C ASP A 785 7.98 -18.94 22.51
N ARG A 786 8.27 -19.53 23.67
CA ARG A 786 8.39 -20.99 23.80
C ARG A 786 7.05 -21.71 23.77
N GLU A 787 5.98 -21.05 24.18
CA GLU A 787 4.63 -21.61 24.20
C GLU A 787 4.04 -21.65 22.79
N LEU A 788 4.09 -20.50 22.07
CA LEU A 788 3.62 -20.39 20.70
C LEU A 788 4.63 -20.96 19.69
N LYS A 789 5.90 -21.17 20.07
CA LYS A 789 7.02 -21.57 19.20
C LYS A 789 7.24 -20.60 18.03
N MET A 790 7.12 -19.32 18.30
CA MET A 790 7.24 -18.22 17.34
C MET A 790 8.25 -17.20 17.84
N TYR A 791 8.79 -16.42 16.90
CA TYR A 791 9.67 -15.30 17.23
C TYR A 791 8.85 -14.02 17.42
N ARG A 792 9.22 -13.22 18.41
CA ARG A 792 8.66 -11.88 18.65
C ARG A 792 9.41 -10.85 17.83
N VAL A 793 8.71 -9.81 17.42
CA VAL A 793 9.31 -8.67 16.72
C VAL A 793 10.25 -7.89 17.65
N ASN A 794 9.86 -7.76 18.93
CA ASN A 794 10.64 -7.10 19.98
C ASN A 794 10.32 -7.68 21.35
N THR A 795 11.22 -7.46 22.30
CA THR A 795 10.96 -7.72 23.73
C THR A 795 10.12 -6.60 24.33
N SER A 796 9.64 -6.77 25.57
CA SER A 796 8.82 -5.74 26.23
C SER A 796 9.51 -4.39 26.29
N LEU A 797 8.76 -3.32 25.98
CA LEU A 797 9.18 -1.93 26.04
C LEU A 797 8.72 -1.23 27.33
N SER A 798 8.08 -1.94 28.27
CA SER A 798 7.43 -1.36 29.46
C SER A 798 8.38 -0.63 30.39
N ASP A 799 9.64 -1.04 30.42
CA ASP A 799 10.68 -0.43 31.26
C ASP A 799 11.57 0.57 30.50
N ALA A 800 11.28 0.83 29.23
CA ALA A 800 12.04 1.74 28.40
C ALA A 800 11.65 3.21 28.65
N SER A 801 12.49 4.15 28.21
CA SER A 801 12.20 5.58 28.31
C SER A 801 11.02 5.99 27.42
N PHE A 802 10.06 6.74 27.94
CA PHE A 802 8.97 7.33 27.17
C PHE A 802 9.43 8.20 26.00
N GLU A 803 10.65 8.72 26.07
CA GLU A 803 11.23 9.54 25.01
C GLU A 803 11.53 8.75 23.73
N LEU A 804 11.58 7.40 23.81
CA LEU A 804 11.75 6.55 22.62
C LEU A 804 10.53 6.61 21.68
N GLY A 805 9.37 6.96 22.20
CA GLY A 805 8.17 7.16 21.40
C GLY A 805 6.93 6.50 22.00
N ARG A 806 5.83 6.60 21.27
CA ARG A 806 4.51 6.14 21.72
C ARG A 806 4.45 4.64 22.00
N ALA A 807 5.35 3.84 21.43
CA ALA A 807 5.40 2.40 21.68
C ALA A 807 5.58 2.06 23.17
N VAL A 808 6.32 2.89 23.90
CA VAL A 808 6.57 2.67 25.33
C VAL A 808 5.32 2.95 26.20
N ALA A 809 4.36 3.71 25.68
CA ALA A 809 3.10 4.01 26.35
C ALA A 809 2.05 2.90 26.22
N PHE A 810 2.29 1.90 25.38
CA PHE A 810 1.38 0.77 25.24
C PHE A 810 1.49 -0.19 26.45
N THR A 811 0.40 -0.87 26.74
CA THR A 811 0.40 -1.89 27.79
C THR A 811 1.30 -3.07 27.41
N PRO A 812 1.96 -3.72 28.38
CA PRO A 812 2.81 -4.89 28.11
C PRO A 812 2.09 -5.94 27.26
N GLY A 813 2.78 -6.51 26.29
CA GLY A 813 2.25 -7.50 25.36
C GLY A 813 1.53 -6.94 24.13
N SER A 814 1.26 -5.62 24.08
CA SER A 814 0.51 -5.01 22.95
C SER A 814 1.32 -4.93 21.66
N LEU A 815 2.65 -4.87 21.73
CA LEU A 815 3.55 -4.69 20.59
C LEU A 815 4.59 -5.81 20.44
N GLU A 816 4.60 -6.78 21.31
CA GLU A 816 5.46 -7.95 21.24
C GLU A 816 4.84 -8.96 20.28
N ASN A 817 4.61 -8.53 19.04
CA ASN A 817 3.96 -9.35 18.03
C ASN A 817 4.86 -10.51 17.61
N GLU A 818 4.28 -11.66 17.38
CA GLU A 818 4.96 -12.79 16.79
C GLU A 818 5.32 -12.52 15.33
N SER A 819 6.46 -13.06 14.91
CA SER A 819 7.00 -12.86 13.57
C SER A 819 7.63 -14.15 13.04
N ASN A 820 7.62 -14.30 11.75
CA ASN A 820 8.31 -15.36 11.00
C ASN A 820 9.52 -14.83 10.22
N TRP A 821 10.08 -13.70 10.60
CA TRP A 821 11.23 -13.11 9.90
C TRP A 821 12.50 -13.97 9.94
N LEU A 822 12.72 -14.68 11.05
CA LEU A 822 13.92 -15.48 11.25
C LEU A 822 13.83 -16.89 10.65
#